data_19422834ce54520f49cc2d84bc9dd19e
#
_entry.id   19422834ce54520f49cc2d84bc9dd19e
#
_cell.length_a   1.000
_cell.length_b   1.000
_cell.length_c   1.000
_cell.angle_alpha   90.00
_cell.angle_beta   90.00
_cell.angle_gamma   90.00
#
_symmetry.space_group_name_H-M   'P 1'
#
loop_
_entity.id
_entity.type
_entity.pdbx_description
1 polymer ?
#
loop_
_entity_poly.entity_id
_entity_poly.type
_entity_poly.pdbx_seq_one_letter_code
_entity_poly.pdbx_strand_id
1 'polypeptide(L)'
;MRKYTYSFLLALFLCSFFAHSQQKDNLNLESYFGDLRARHIGPALMSGRINDLELHPTNPRILYAGTAGGGVWKSNNGGATFNPIFDDHIQSIGAVTLDPNDPDNTIYVGTGETWTRNSVSVGDGLYKSVDGGINWDKIGFENSERIANVIVNPNNSDEIFVGVLGALWSDSVERGVYKSEDGGKTWAQILYDGPSTGCADLAMDPTNPNVLYASMWEFRRTGWSFNSGGEKSALYKSVDGGKTWNKIHNGFPEGKLGRLAIAIAPSSPNILYTVIEAEKQEQKGLYKSLDGGDSWTQSNNDFGITVRPFYFSRIVVDPTNPDVILKAGLSGSISRDGGETFKDLGVMHSDIHDLAFNIENSDNIYAGTDGGVYRSWNGGTTFEIVENLPLSQFYHISVDNEEPYNVYGGLQDNGSWYGPNLSGGGVTAADWKSVGAGDGFRVLSHPTKRIIYSEMQGAENIWRYDTEKQRVKTIHPLPKSGQPKLRFNWNTPIEISYNQPDRLYVGSQFLHVSEDMGESWRTISEDLTTNNPEKQNQKDSGGLSMDNSGAENHTTIFTIAESRLDENVIWVGTDDGNVQVTKNGGKTWSNTAKNISGLPANTWVYHIEASVHDKATAYAVFDGHTSGDFAPYVYKTTDYGLTWNSIVTDDIPIFARNIQEDYVNPDLLFLGTEKGLFITNNGGESWSHFTKNMPPVAVHYIELQSKTNDLVMGTHGRGVIILDDISPLREINSDQLSSKLHFFEPTGMLMSDKSYGFGSSFGAETQFVGENPTTIAQFKYLLPKRHTFGKMTMEIHDLEGNVISKLSPGKSKGVNIVRWNYTMKQPKVAKGKTLAFGGFTSPRVLAGTYKVVINKGRDKFEQEFELTNDPTTSVDSAYFKEKNDIVMSLYDLTQDLAYMVYQVDEMIEGSQGKLKSKLMDLKKTLVITTGDNYVGAAEPELREKLANLYSKIADSYSVPSPNEMEYMEVILDLYSTAEKEFNRLKKKSKISFEELKSFEEFLNE
;
A
#
# COMPACT_ATOMS: atom_id res chain seq x y z
N MET A 1 70.37 19.51 -21.10
CA MET A 1 69.37 18.42 -20.85
C MET A 1 68.97 18.24 -19.40
N ARG A 2 69.57 18.87 -18.38
CA ARG A 2 69.13 18.71 -16.94
C ARG A 2 68.09 19.71 -16.46
N LYS A 3 67.71 20.74 -17.21
CA LYS A 3 66.67 21.72 -16.80
C LYS A 3 65.23 21.35 -17.26
N TYR A 4 65.01 20.43 -18.18
CA TYR A 4 63.69 20.01 -18.69
C TYR A 4 63.15 18.80 -17.95
N THR A 5 63.99 18.04 -17.23
CA THR A 5 63.59 16.86 -16.47
C THR A 5 62.85 17.19 -15.17
N TYR A 6 63.21 18.33 -14.54
CA TYR A 6 62.54 18.79 -13.30
C TYR A 6 61.18 19.44 -13.55
N SER A 7 60.96 20.07 -14.72
CA SER A 7 59.67 20.64 -15.08
C SER A 7 58.67 19.57 -15.46
N PHE A 8 59.12 18.43 -16.03
CA PHE A 8 58.27 17.31 -16.37
C PHE A 8 57.86 16.46 -15.14
N LEU A 9 58.76 16.33 -14.16
CA LEU A 9 58.48 15.68 -12.88
C LEU A 9 57.55 16.54 -11.98
N LEU A 10 57.67 17.87 -12.03
CA LEU A 10 56.78 18.77 -11.29
C LEU A 10 55.35 18.81 -11.91
N ALA A 11 55.27 18.73 -13.26
CA ALA A 11 54.00 18.62 -13.96
C ALA A 11 53.30 17.26 -13.73
N LEU A 12 54.05 16.16 -13.63
CA LEU A 12 53.51 14.84 -13.25
C LEU A 12 53.11 14.78 -11.76
N PHE A 13 53.79 15.51 -10.89
CA PHE A 13 53.41 15.62 -9.46
C PHE A 13 52.20 16.55 -9.24
N LEU A 14 52.02 17.58 -10.07
CA LEU A 14 50.84 18.44 -10.05
C LEU A 14 49.64 17.78 -10.72
N CYS A 15 49.81 16.94 -11.76
CA CYS A 15 48.74 16.13 -12.32
C CYS A 15 48.29 14.96 -11.42
N SER A 16 49.16 14.47 -10.52
CA SER A 16 48.75 13.45 -9.54
C SER A 16 48.00 14.03 -8.32
N PHE A 17 48.01 15.36 -8.14
CA PHE A 17 47.20 16.02 -7.08
C PHE A 17 45.80 16.44 -7.54
N PHE A 18 45.51 16.39 -8.84
CA PHE A 18 44.15 16.66 -9.37
C PHE A 18 43.40 15.41 -9.79
N ALA A 19 43.96 14.22 -9.62
CA ALA A 19 43.30 12.94 -9.84
C ALA A 19 42.98 12.21 -8.53
N HIS A 20 42.66 12.94 -7.45
CA HIS A 20 41.74 12.41 -6.46
C HIS A 20 40.35 12.75 -6.97
N SER A 21 39.84 11.93 -7.91
CA SER A 21 38.43 11.69 -7.95
C SER A 21 38.06 11.21 -6.54
N GLN A 22 37.27 11.97 -5.82
CA GLN A 22 36.56 11.44 -4.68
C GLN A 22 35.88 10.19 -5.24
N GLN A 23 36.32 9.02 -4.84
CA GLN A 23 35.55 7.82 -4.89
C GLN A 23 34.41 8.12 -3.94
N LYS A 24 33.31 8.66 -4.47
CA LYS A 24 32.07 8.77 -3.71
C LYS A 24 31.74 7.33 -3.32
N ASP A 25 31.77 7.05 -2.03
CA ASP A 25 31.35 5.78 -1.49
C ASP A 25 29.92 5.54 -1.98
N ASN A 26 29.67 4.44 -2.66
CA ASN A 26 28.31 4.01 -3.02
C ASN A 26 27.53 3.83 -1.72
N LEU A 27 26.73 4.84 -1.38
CA LEU A 27 25.99 4.88 -0.14
C LEU A 27 24.72 4.03 -0.28
N ASN A 28 24.76 2.79 0.18
CA ASN A 28 23.55 1.97 0.28
C ASN A 28 22.75 2.40 1.53
N LEU A 29 21.61 3.11 1.29
CA LEU A 29 20.71 3.61 2.34
C LEU A 29 19.91 2.51 3.03
N GLU A 30 19.72 1.35 2.42
CA GLU A 30 18.86 0.27 2.92
C GLU A 30 19.16 -0.10 4.37
N SER A 31 20.44 -0.20 4.70
CA SER A 31 20.89 -0.50 6.06
C SER A 31 20.75 0.66 7.06
N TYR A 32 20.35 1.84 6.60
CA TYR A 32 20.19 3.05 7.40
C TYR A 32 18.74 3.53 7.54
N PHE A 33 17.77 2.93 6.86
CA PHE A 33 16.35 3.26 7.06
C PHE A 33 15.90 3.07 8.51
N GLY A 34 16.45 2.08 9.22
CA GLY A 34 16.23 1.88 10.66
C GLY A 34 14.74 1.76 11.02
N ASP A 35 14.24 2.72 11.82
CA ASP A 35 12.84 2.77 12.29
C ASP A 35 11.89 3.52 11.32
N LEU A 36 12.39 4.04 10.19
CA LEU A 36 11.52 4.54 9.12
C LEU A 36 10.67 3.37 8.60
N ARG A 37 9.35 3.52 8.65
CA ARG A 37 8.42 2.51 8.16
C ARG A 37 7.23 3.18 7.47
N ALA A 38 6.74 2.53 6.45
CA ALA A 38 5.51 2.95 5.79
C ALA A 38 4.27 2.54 6.62
N ARG A 39 3.15 3.24 6.42
CA ARG A 39 1.82 2.90 6.92
C ARG A 39 0.83 2.79 5.77
N HIS A 40 -0.21 1.99 5.97
CA HIS A 40 -1.23 1.73 4.96
C HIS A 40 -2.53 2.44 5.36
N ILE A 41 -3.16 3.15 4.42
CA ILE A 41 -4.45 3.82 4.66
C ILE A 41 -5.60 3.25 3.83
N GLY A 42 -5.38 2.17 3.08
CA GLY A 42 -6.38 1.54 2.22
C GLY A 42 -6.59 2.32 0.91
N PRO A 43 -7.79 2.36 0.37
CA PRO A 43 -9.04 1.77 0.86
C PRO A 43 -9.13 0.24 0.75
N ALA A 44 -10.12 -0.35 1.41
CA ALA A 44 -10.41 -1.78 1.30
C ALA A 44 -11.80 -2.09 0.72
N LEU A 45 -12.75 -1.15 0.78
CA LEU A 45 -14.08 -1.34 0.22
C LEU A 45 -14.09 -1.27 -1.33
N MET A 46 -13.23 -0.44 -1.91
CA MET A 46 -12.89 -0.45 -3.33
C MET A 46 -11.61 -1.28 -3.48
N SER A 47 -11.76 -2.59 -3.29
CA SER A 47 -10.65 -3.53 -3.30
C SER A 47 -10.14 -3.75 -4.74
N GLY A 48 -9.21 -4.67 -4.94
CA GLY A 48 -8.63 -4.93 -6.26
C GLY A 48 -8.98 -6.30 -6.77
N ARG A 49 -8.48 -6.60 -7.98
CA ARG A 49 -8.77 -7.84 -8.71
C ARG A 49 -8.29 -9.07 -7.97
N ILE A 50 -9.19 -10.05 -7.85
CA ILE A 50 -8.91 -11.40 -7.37
C ILE A 50 -8.80 -12.33 -8.59
N ASN A 51 -7.64 -12.91 -8.78
CA ASN A 51 -7.36 -13.78 -9.92
C ASN A 51 -7.79 -15.23 -9.69
N ASP A 52 -7.62 -15.72 -8.46
CA ASP A 52 -7.79 -17.13 -8.13
C ASP A 52 -8.25 -17.30 -6.67
N LEU A 53 -9.12 -18.27 -6.43
CA LEU A 53 -9.65 -18.63 -5.12
C LEU A 53 -9.44 -20.13 -4.88
N GLU A 54 -8.59 -20.48 -3.92
CA GLU A 54 -8.34 -21.86 -3.55
C GLU A 54 -8.99 -22.19 -2.19
N LEU A 55 -9.85 -23.21 -2.18
CA LEU A 55 -10.49 -23.70 -0.96
C LEU A 55 -9.81 -24.96 -0.47
N HIS A 56 -9.60 -25.03 0.85
CA HIS A 56 -9.03 -26.21 1.47
C HIS A 56 -9.91 -27.45 1.28
N PRO A 57 -9.38 -28.59 0.79
CA PRO A 57 -10.18 -29.74 0.34
C PRO A 57 -10.96 -30.46 1.44
N THR A 58 -10.62 -30.23 2.72
CA THR A 58 -11.24 -30.92 3.86
C THR A 58 -11.65 -29.96 5.00
N ASN A 59 -11.25 -28.69 4.96
CA ASN A 59 -11.62 -27.69 5.97
C ASN A 59 -12.30 -26.47 5.33
N PRO A 60 -13.63 -26.38 5.38
CA PRO A 60 -14.37 -25.34 4.69
C PRO A 60 -14.14 -23.91 5.23
N ARG A 61 -13.36 -23.77 6.32
CA ARG A 61 -13.01 -22.46 6.90
C ARG A 61 -11.74 -21.87 6.33
N ILE A 62 -10.90 -22.70 5.69
CA ILE A 62 -9.62 -22.24 5.14
C ILE A 62 -9.81 -21.97 3.65
N LEU A 63 -9.46 -20.76 3.24
CA LEU A 63 -9.43 -20.39 1.83
C LEU A 63 -8.31 -19.36 1.58
N TYR A 64 -7.87 -19.32 0.34
CA TYR A 64 -6.82 -18.43 -0.13
C TYR A 64 -7.35 -17.59 -1.29
N ALA A 65 -6.88 -16.35 -1.37
CA ALA A 65 -7.13 -15.45 -2.48
C ALA A 65 -5.80 -15.03 -3.11
N GLY A 66 -5.60 -15.41 -4.37
CA GLY A 66 -4.53 -14.93 -5.23
C GLY A 66 -4.98 -13.66 -5.94
N THR A 67 -4.22 -12.58 -5.81
CA THR A 67 -4.62 -11.26 -6.28
C THR A 67 -3.77 -10.80 -7.46
N ALA A 68 -4.31 -9.94 -8.32
CA ALA A 68 -3.59 -9.42 -9.48
C ALA A 68 -2.30 -8.65 -9.13
N GLY A 69 -2.30 -7.91 -8.03
CA GLY A 69 -1.16 -7.07 -7.64
C GLY A 69 -0.92 -6.96 -6.13
N GLY A 70 -1.68 -7.68 -5.30
CA GLY A 70 -1.62 -7.56 -3.84
C GLY A 70 -1.18 -8.83 -3.10
N GLY A 71 -0.57 -9.81 -3.79
CA GLY A 71 -0.04 -11.04 -3.20
C GLY A 71 -1.09 -12.09 -2.89
N VAL A 72 -0.75 -13.01 -1.97
CA VAL A 72 -1.62 -14.10 -1.53
C VAL A 72 -2.13 -13.83 -0.12
N TRP A 73 -3.43 -14.02 0.06
CA TRP A 73 -4.13 -13.81 1.31
C TRP A 73 -4.81 -15.08 1.78
N LYS A 74 -4.69 -15.39 3.08
CA LYS A 74 -5.27 -16.59 3.71
C LYS A 74 -6.34 -16.21 4.71
N SER A 75 -7.48 -16.89 4.63
CA SER A 75 -8.52 -16.88 5.66
C SER A 75 -8.55 -18.22 6.39
N ASN A 76 -8.75 -18.17 7.72
CA ASN A 76 -8.94 -19.35 8.58
C ASN A 76 -10.33 -19.40 9.19
N ASN A 77 -11.25 -18.53 8.76
CA ASN A 77 -12.58 -18.35 9.34
C ASN A 77 -13.71 -18.19 8.30
N GLY A 78 -13.58 -18.87 7.15
CA GLY A 78 -14.59 -18.88 6.10
C GLY A 78 -14.72 -17.55 5.36
N GLY A 79 -13.61 -16.86 5.16
CA GLY A 79 -13.57 -15.57 4.47
C GLY A 79 -14.05 -14.38 5.29
N ALA A 80 -14.23 -14.52 6.63
CA ALA A 80 -14.58 -13.38 7.46
C ALA A 80 -13.43 -12.38 7.58
N THR A 81 -12.19 -12.89 7.69
CA THR A 81 -10.97 -12.08 7.65
C THR A 81 -9.90 -12.79 6.83
N PHE A 82 -9.04 -11.99 6.20
CA PHE A 82 -7.87 -12.45 5.48
C PHE A 82 -6.60 -11.80 6.03
N ASN A 83 -5.49 -12.56 5.97
CA ASN A 83 -4.15 -12.07 6.31
C ASN A 83 -3.20 -12.37 5.16
N PRO A 84 -2.25 -11.46 4.84
CA PRO A 84 -1.28 -11.70 3.79
C PRO A 84 -0.26 -12.76 4.24
N ILE A 85 0.16 -13.61 3.31
CA ILE A 85 1.14 -14.68 3.57
C ILE A 85 2.29 -14.69 2.55
N PHE A 86 2.38 -13.69 1.65
CA PHE A 86 3.34 -13.67 0.54
C PHE A 86 4.05 -12.31 0.37
N ASP A 87 4.13 -11.50 1.43
CA ASP A 87 4.56 -10.10 1.37
C ASP A 87 6.05 -9.86 1.05
N ASP A 88 6.89 -10.89 1.17
CA ASP A 88 8.33 -10.79 0.83
C ASP A 88 8.62 -11.08 -0.65
N HIS A 89 7.61 -11.39 -1.47
CA HIS A 89 7.74 -11.83 -2.85
C HIS A 89 6.92 -10.94 -3.80
N ILE A 90 7.08 -11.16 -5.12
CA ILE A 90 6.33 -10.42 -6.14
C ILE A 90 4.81 -10.58 -5.90
N GLN A 91 4.08 -9.47 -6.04
CA GLN A 91 2.69 -9.40 -5.58
C GLN A 91 1.67 -9.79 -6.67
N SER A 92 2.09 -10.03 -7.90
CA SER A 92 1.20 -10.48 -8.99
C SER A 92 1.03 -11.99 -8.96
N ILE A 93 -0.19 -12.48 -8.76
CA ILE A 93 -0.52 -13.90 -8.60
C ILE A 93 -1.39 -14.37 -9.76
N GLY A 94 -1.05 -15.53 -10.32
CA GLY A 94 -1.82 -16.19 -11.37
C GLY A 94 -2.59 -17.41 -10.88
N ALA A 95 -2.01 -18.19 -9.96
CA ALA A 95 -2.64 -19.38 -9.39
C ALA A 95 -2.18 -19.62 -7.95
N VAL A 96 -3.08 -20.12 -7.13
CA VAL A 96 -2.80 -20.67 -5.79
C VAL A 96 -3.34 -22.09 -5.73
N THR A 97 -2.56 -23.05 -5.25
CA THR A 97 -2.98 -24.46 -5.18
C THR A 97 -2.45 -25.14 -3.93
N LEU A 98 -3.29 -25.90 -3.28
CA LEU A 98 -2.91 -26.75 -2.14
C LEU A 98 -2.53 -28.16 -2.63
N ASP A 99 -1.53 -28.77 -1.99
CA ASP A 99 -1.28 -30.20 -2.19
C ASP A 99 -2.41 -31.00 -1.55
N PRO A 100 -3.23 -31.75 -2.31
CA PRO A 100 -4.34 -32.51 -1.73
C PRO A 100 -3.90 -33.62 -0.76
N ASN A 101 -2.62 -34.00 -0.76
CA ASN A 101 -2.06 -34.99 0.16
C ASN A 101 -1.53 -34.36 1.47
N ASP A 102 -1.25 -33.03 1.48
CA ASP A 102 -0.80 -32.26 2.65
C ASP A 102 -1.30 -30.81 2.59
N PRO A 103 -2.62 -30.59 2.57
CA PRO A 103 -3.22 -29.28 2.27
C PRO A 103 -3.03 -28.23 3.39
N ASP A 104 -2.70 -28.68 4.61
CA ASP A 104 -2.42 -27.77 5.73
C ASP A 104 -1.05 -27.07 5.60
N ASN A 105 -0.06 -27.74 4.99
CA ASN A 105 1.32 -27.27 4.98
C ASN A 105 1.85 -26.95 3.59
N THR A 106 1.49 -27.73 2.57
CA THR A 106 2.09 -27.59 1.23
C THR A 106 1.21 -26.76 0.30
N ILE A 107 1.74 -25.59 -0.10
CA ILE A 107 1.06 -24.60 -0.93
C ILE A 107 1.96 -24.25 -2.12
N TYR A 108 1.38 -24.12 -3.30
CA TYR A 108 2.04 -23.64 -4.51
C TYR A 108 1.44 -22.29 -4.93
N VAL A 109 2.30 -21.37 -5.37
CA VAL A 109 1.91 -20.06 -5.90
C VAL A 109 2.57 -19.85 -7.24
N GLY A 110 1.78 -19.86 -8.29
CA GLY A 110 2.16 -19.42 -9.63
C GLY A 110 1.99 -17.90 -9.76
N THR A 111 3.08 -17.19 -10.10
CA THR A 111 3.05 -15.73 -10.17
C THR A 111 2.70 -15.22 -11.56
N GLY A 112 2.24 -13.96 -11.64
CA GLY A 112 1.86 -13.25 -12.85
C GLY A 112 0.38 -13.35 -13.20
N GLU A 113 -0.26 -12.20 -13.39
CA GLU A 113 -1.69 -12.09 -13.69
C GLU A 113 -2.06 -12.73 -15.03
N THR A 114 -3.03 -13.65 -15.03
CA THR A 114 -3.40 -14.48 -16.19
C THR A 114 -4.65 -14.01 -16.93
N TRP A 115 -5.42 -13.07 -16.36
CA TRP A 115 -6.55 -12.43 -17.02
C TRP A 115 -6.04 -11.25 -17.84
N THR A 116 -5.96 -11.43 -19.18
CA THR A 116 -5.22 -10.52 -20.05
C THR A 116 -5.91 -9.18 -20.24
N ARG A 117 -5.29 -8.12 -19.72
CA ARG A 117 -5.66 -6.72 -19.94
C ARG A 117 -4.45 -5.88 -20.38
N ASN A 118 -4.65 -4.58 -20.57
CA ASN A 118 -3.58 -3.62 -20.87
C ASN A 118 -2.73 -3.22 -19.66
N SER A 119 -3.19 -3.52 -18.44
CA SER A 119 -2.56 -3.13 -17.17
C SER A 119 -2.19 -4.32 -16.28
N VAL A 120 -1.81 -5.44 -16.87
CA VAL A 120 -1.47 -6.66 -16.12
C VAL A 120 -0.04 -6.66 -15.64
N SER A 121 0.15 -7.00 -14.37
CA SER A 121 1.46 -7.18 -13.75
C SER A 121 2.12 -8.50 -14.14
N VAL A 122 3.45 -8.54 -14.06
CA VAL A 122 4.25 -9.72 -14.41
C VAL A 122 4.62 -10.52 -13.18
N GLY A 123 4.79 -11.83 -13.36
CA GLY A 123 5.33 -12.74 -12.36
C GLY A 123 6.81 -13.04 -12.59
N ASP A 124 7.38 -13.83 -11.71
CA ASP A 124 8.79 -14.21 -11.77
C ASP A 124 9.02 -15.69 -11.40
N GLY A 125 7.98 -16.51 -11.47
CA GLY A 125 8.11 -17.96 -11.32
C GLY A 125 7.08 -18.65 -10.44
N LEU A 126 7.40 -19.90 -10.10
CA LEU A 126 6.61 -20.78 -9.23
C LEU A 126 7.25 -20.89 -7.86
N TYR A 127 6.43 -20.71 -6.81
CA TYR A 127 6.85 -20.79 -5.43
C TYR A 127 6.16 -21.96 -4.71
N LYS A 128 6.85 -22.55 -3.75
CA LYS A 128 6.36 -23.62 -2.89
C LYS A 128 6.61 -23.29 -1.43
N SER A 129 5.60 -23.43 -0.60
CA SER A 129 5.71 -23.50 0.86
C SER A 129 5.46 -24.93 1.32
N VAL A 130 6.11 -25.33 2.42
CA VAL A 130 5.88 -26.64 3.11
C VAL A 130 5.58 -26.43 4.59
N ASP A 131 5.21 -25.22 4.99
CA ASP A 131 4.93 -24.83 6.37
C ASP A 131 3.69 -23.91 6.50
N GLY A 132 2.73 -24.08 5.59
CA GLY A 132 1.45 -23.36 5.61
C GLY A 132 1.52 -21.90 5.17
N GLY A 133 2.56 -21.53 4.42
CA GLY A 133 2.77 -20.19 3.88
C GLY A 133 3.64 -19.27 4.75
N ILE A 134 4.42 -19.84 5.70
CA ILE A 134 5.35 -19.05 6.53
C ILE A 134 6.65 -18.77 5.77
N ASN A 135 7.20 -19.78 5.09
CA ASN A 135 8.39 -19.65 4.26
C ASN A 135 8.10 -20.16 2.85
N TRP A 136 8.79 -19.59 1.86
CA TRP A 136 8.58 -19.86 0.45
C TRP A 136 9.90 -20.08 -0.28
N ASP A 137 9.95 -21.12 -1.09
CA ASP A 137 11.07 -21.41 -2.00
C ASP A 137 10.62 -21.25 -3.45
N LYS A 138 11.38 -20.52 -4.27
CA LYS A 138 11.17 -20.45 -5.70
C LYS A 138 11.69 -21.73 -6.34
N ILE A 139 10.83 -22.43 -7.08
CA ILE A 139 11.13 -23.77 -7.63
C ILE A 139 11.18 -23.81 -9.15
N GLY A 140 11.28 -22.66 -9.82
CA GLY A 140 11.48 -22.54 -11.28
C GLY A 140 10.58 -21.53 -11.96
N PHE A 141 10.65 -21.50 -13.27
CA PHE A 141 9.83 -20.65 -14.16
C PHE A 141 10.11 -19.14 -14.07
N GLU A 142 11.36 -18.77 -13.89
CA GLU A 142 11.79 -17.37 -13.71
C GLU A 142 11.42 -16.47 -14.89
N ASN A 143 11.29 -17.02 -16.11
CA ASN A 143 10.97 -16.28 -17.32
C ASN A 143 9.55 -16.57 -17.85
N SER A 144 8.71 -17.23 -17.06
CA SER A 144 7.34 -17.59 -17.47
C SER A 144 6.41 -16.39 -17.58
N GLU A 145 6.68 -15.32 -16.84
CA GLU A 145 5.83 -14.15 -16.65
C GLU A 145 4.44 -14.47 -16.09
N ARG A 146 3.81 -15.59 -16.47
CA ARG A 146 2.42 -15.93 -16.05
C ARG A 146 2.22 -17.43 -15.94
N ILE A 147 1.80 -17.88 -14.79
CA ILE A 147 1.42 -19.27 -14.50
C ILE A 147 -0.09 -19.31 -14.22
N ALA A 148 -0.84 -20.00 -15.05
CA ALA A 148 -2.30 -20.04 -15.00
C ALA A 148 -2.85 -21.12 -14.06
N ASN A 149 -2.14 -22.26 -13.96
CA ASN A 149 -2.63 -23.38 -13.15
C ASN A 149 -1.45 -24.15 -12.56
N VAL A 150 -1.65 -24.67 -11.37
CA VAL A 150 -0.81 -25.71 -10.76
C VAL A 150 -1.72 -26.86 -10.33
N ILE A 151 -1.37 -28.10 -10.67
CA ILE A 151 -2.15 -29.29 -10.26
C ILE A 151 -1.17 -30.29 -9.66
N VAL A 152 -1.49 -30.78 -8.45
CA VAL A 152 -0.76 -31.84 -7.79
C VAL A 152 -1.56 -33.13 -7.90
N ASN A 153 -0.86 -34.25 -8.25
CA ASN A 153 -1.51 -35.55 -8.30
C ASN A 153 -2.04 -35.95 -6.92
N PRO A 154 -3.36 -36.20 -6.76
CA PRO A 154 -3.95 -36.51 -5.45
C PRO A 154 -3.46 -37.84 -4.83
N ASN A 155 -2.68 -38.66 -5.57
CA ASN A 155 -2.09 -39.89 -5.10
C ASN A 155 -0.56 -39.83 -4.93
N ASN A 156 0.06 -38.72 -5.37
CA ASN A 156 1.53 -38.58 -5.33
C ASN A 156 1.95 -37.09 -5.38
N SER A 157 2.38 -36.52 -4.27
CA SER A 157 2.83 -35.11 -4.15
C SER A 157 4.09 -34.78 -4.98
N ASP A 158 4.85 -35.81 -5.40
CA ASP A 158 6.03 -35.58 -6.27
C ASP A 158 5.64 -35.32 -7.73
N GLU A 159 4.42 -35.66 -8.13
CA GLU A 159 3.93 -35.46 -9.49
C GLU A 159 3.09 -34.19 -9.58
N ILE A 160 3.64 -33.16 -10.24
CA ILE A 160 3.07 -31.81 -10.32
C ILE A 160 2.98 -31.42 -11.80
N PHE A 161 1.86 -30.80 -12.17
CA PHE A 161 1.63 -30.25 -13.50
C PHE A 161 1.44 -28.73 -13.41
N VAL A 162 2.05 -27.98 -14.32
CA VAL A 162 1.99 -26.51 -14.37
C VAL A 162 1.56 -26.06 -15.73
N GLY A 163 0.45 -25.32 -15.79
CA GLY A 163 -0.05 -24.62 -16.97
C GLY A 163 0.59 -23.24 -17.05
N VAL A 164 1.54 -23.05 -17.97
CA VAL A 164 2.24 -21.79 -18.19
C VAL A 164 1.59 -21.04 -19.35
N LEU A 165 0.97 -19.90 -19.05
CA LEU A 165 0.39 -19.01 -20.05
C LEU A 165 1.51 -18.28 -20.84
N GLY A 166 2.55 -17.84 -20.13
CA GLY A 166 3.73 -17.21 -20.73
C GLY A 166 3.59 -15.71 -20.96
N ALA A 167 4.52 -15.16 -21.71
CA ALA A 167 4.61 -13.73 -21.99
C ALA A 167 3.39 -13.21 -22.76
N LEU A 168 2.87 -12.05 -22.34
CA LEU A 168 1.73 -11.39 -23.01
C LEU A 168 2.20 -10.53 -24.18
N TRP A 169 3.31 -9.83 -24.01
CA TRP A 169 3.79 -8.78 -24.90
C TRP A 169 4.84 -9.24 -25.90
N SER A 170 5.38 -10.45 -25.72
CA SER A 170 6.45 -11.00 -26.54
C SER A 170 6.26 -12.50 -26.79
N ASP A 171 7.07 -13.06 -27.66
CA ASP A 171 7.23 -14.51 -27.78
C ASP A 171 8.05 -15.04 -26.60
N SER A 172 7.70 -16.23 -26.12
CA SER A 172 8.48 -16.90 -25.10
C SER A 172 8.51 -18.43 -25.29
N VAL A 173 9.56 -19.07 -24.78
CA VAL A 173 9.70 -20.53 -24.82
C VAL A 173 9.14 -21.21 -23.59
N GLU A 174 9.03 -20.49 -22.47
CA GLU A 174 8.37 -20.95 -21.25
C GLU A 174 6.85 -20.78 -21.36
N ARG A 175 6.22 -21.69 -22.10
CA ARG A 175 4.78 -21.76 -22.36
C ARG A 175 4.31 -23.21 -22.43
N GLY A 176 3.00 -23.43 -22.25
CA GLY A 176 2.39 -24.74 -22.39
C GLY A 176 2.31 -25.50 -21.07
N VAL A 177 2.39 -26.82 -21.11
CA VAL A 177 2.27 -27.65 -19.91
C VAL A 177 3.61 -28.26 -19.52
N TYR A 178 3.95 -28.15 -18.27
CA TYR A 178 5.15 -28.75 -17.65
C TYR A 178 4.76 -29.77 -16.61
N LYS A 179 5.65 -30.77 -16.43
CA LYS A 179 5.50 -31.81 -15.42
C LYS A 179 6.78 -31.93 -14.59
N SER A 180 6.62 -32.10 -13.28
CA SER A 180 7.64 -32.60 -12.38
C SER A 180 7.24 -33.99 -11.88
N GLU A 181 8.23 -34.86 -11.64
CA GLU A 181 8.08 -36.20 -11.02
C GLU A 181 8.93 -36.32 -9.73
N ASP A 182 9.45 -35.17 -9.23
CA ASP A 182 10.36 -35.12 -8.07
C ASP A 182 10.04 -33.98 -7.09
N GLY A 183 8.76 -33.58 -7.04
CA GLY A 183 8.24 -32.57 -6.11
C GLY A 183 8.63 -31.14 -6.45
N GLY A 184 8.90 -30.87 -7.74
CA GLY A 184 9.21 -29.53 -8.27
C GLY A 184 10.71 -29.21 -8.35
N LYS A 185 11.60 -30.20 -8.20
CA LYS A 185 13.05 -29.99 -8.32
C LYS A 185 13.51 -29.93 -9.76
N THR A 186 12.85 -30.71 -10.64
CA THR A 186 13.09 -30.66 -12.09
C THR A 186 11.78 -30.63 -12.87
N TRP A 187 11.81 -30.03 -14.06
CA TRP A 187 10.63 -29.81 -14.90
C TRP A 187 10.85 -30.27 -16.33
N ALA A 188 9.87 -30.98 -16.90
CA ALA A 188 9.82 -31.36 -18.30
C ALA A 188 8.66 -30.65 -19.00
N GLN A 189 8.91 -29.98 -20.12
CA GLN A 189 7.84 -29.43 -20.98
C GLN A 189 7.20 -30.57 -21.74
N ILE A 190 5.94 -30.90 -21.45
CA ILE A 190 5.20 -32.06 -21.98
C ILE A 190 4.17 -31.70 -23.04
N LEU A 191 3.80 -30.43 -23.16
CA LEU A 191 2.97 -29.90 -24.24
C LEU A 191 3.41 -28.49 -24.59
N TYR A 192 3.80 -28.28 -25.86
CA TYR A 192 4.24 -27.00 -26.40
C TYR A 192 3.76 -26.85 -27.84
N ASP A 193 3.13 -25.75 -28.19
CA ASP A 193 2.62 -25.48 -29.55
C ASP A 193 3.07 -24.12 -30.09
N GLY A 194 4.31 -23.74 -29.76
CA GLY A 194 4.98 -22.57 -30.29
C GLY A 194 5.03 -21.36 -29.33
N PRO A 195 5.80 -20.33 -29.72
CA PRO A 195 6.19 -19.24 -28.83
C PRO A 195 5.07 -18.22 -28.53
N SER A 196 3.94 -18.29 -29.26
CA SER A 196 2.76 -17.45 -29.05
C SER A 196 1.57 -18.18 -28.40
N THR A 197 1.73 -19.50 -28.07
CA THR A 197 0.64 -20.32 -27.55
C THR A 197 0.95 -20.82 -26.15
N GLY A 198 0.16 -20.42 -25.17
CA GLY A 198 0.31 -20.82 -23.77
C GLY A 198 -0.83 -21.69 -23.25
N CYS A 199 -0.64 -22.32 -22.10
CA CYS A 199 -1.70 -23.05 -21.40
C CYS A 199 -2.53 -22.04 -20.59
N ALA A 200 -3.80 -21.86 -20.98
CA ALA A 200 -4.71 -20.92 -20.35
C ALA A 200 -5.55 -21.57 -19.25
N ASP A 201 -5.76 -22.90 -19.33
CA ASP A 201 -6.48 -23.68 -18.34
C ASP A 201 -6.02 -25.15 -18.38
N LEU A 202 -6.01 -25.81 -17.22
CA LEU A 202 -5.55 -27.19 -17.08
C LEU A 202 -6.46 -27.90 -16.07
N ALA A 203 -6.93 -29.11 -16.41
CA ALA A 203 -7.76 -29.91 -15.52
C ALA A 203 -7.29 -31.37 -15.47
N MET A 204 -7.39 -32.01 -14.30
CA MET A 204 -7.09 -33.41 -14.06
C MET A 204 -8.35 -34.13 -13.60
N ASP A 205 -8.62 -35.33 -14.13
CA ASP A 205 -9.68 -36.18 -13.60
C ASP A 205 -9.37 -36.57 -12.14
N PRO A 206 -10.21 -36.18 -11.17
CA PRO A 206 -9.96 -36.41 -9.77
C PRO A 206 -9.96 -37.92 -9.37
N THR A 207 -10.50 -38.78 -10.23
CA THR A 207 -10.56 -40.22 -10.01
C THR A 207 -9.47 -41.00 -10.76
N ASN A 208 -8.89 -40.39 -11.82
CA ASN A 208 -7.83 -40.98 -12.63
C ASN A 208 -6.77 -39.93 -13.04
N PRO A 209 -5.72 -39.69 -12.26
CA PRO A 209 -4.70 -38.68 -12.53
C PRO A 209 -3.94 -38.83 -13.86
N ASN A 210 -4.10 -39.98 -14.57
CA ASN A 210 -3.55 -40.13 -15.91
C ASN A 210 -4.35 -39.37 -16.97
N VAL A 211 -5.58 -38.96 -16.67
CA VAL A 211 -6.43 -38.21 -17.61
C VAL A 211 -6.33 -36.73 -17.32
N LEU A 212 -5.85 -35.98 -18.31
CA LEU A 212 -5.62 -34.55 -18.24
C LEU A 212 -6.20 -33.85 -19.45
N TYR A 213 -6.66 -32.62 -19.25
CA TYR A 213 -7.11 -31.72 -20.30
C TYR A 213 -6.39 -30.41 -20.22
N ALA A 214 -5.85 -29.90 -21.37
CA ALA A 214 -5.12 -28.64 -21.44
C ALA A 214 -5.72 -27.73 -22.50
N SER A 215 -6.13 -26.54 -22.09
CA SER A 215 -6.57 -25.47 -23.00
C SER A 215 -5.36 -24.67 -23.44
N MET A 216 -4.97 -24.89 -24.70
CA MET A 216 -3.88 -24.13 -25.33
C MET A 216 -4.48 -22.94 -26.07
N TRP A 217 -3.95 -21.73 -25.81
CA TRP A 217 -4.45 -20.47 -26.35
C TRP A 217 -3.34 -19.69 -27.06
N GLU A 218 -3.55 -19.38 -28.32
CA GLU A 218 -2.68 -18.51 -29.13
C GLU A 218 -3.14 -17.07 -28.98
N PHE A 219 -2.25 -16.17 -28.54
CA PHE A 219 -2.57 -14.77 -28.28
C PHE A 219 -1.36 -13.85 -28.38
N ARG A 220 -1.63 -12.56 -28.56
CA ARG A 220 -0.62 -11.51 -28.57
C ARG A 220 -1.23 -10.17 -28.20
N ARG A 221 -0.57 -9.42 -27.31
CA ARG A 221 -0.91 -8.03 -27.01
C ARG A 221 0.24 -7.09 -27.31
N THR A 222 -0.08 -5.89 -27.72
CA THR A 222 0.84 -4.75 -27.87
C THR A 222 0.20 -3.52 -27.23
N GLY A 223 0.91 -2.40 -27.13
CA GLY A 223 0.33 -1.15 -26.64
C GLY A 223 -0.83 -0.60 -27.50
N TRP A 224 -1.01 -1.09 -28.73
CA TRP A 224 -1.99 -0.58 -29.69
C TRP A 224 -2.93 -1.64 -30.28
N SER A 225 -2.78 -2.90 -29.93
CA SER A 225 -3.62 -3.98 -30.42
C SER A 225 -3.61 -5.19 -29.51
N PHE A 226 -4.68 -5.98 -29.61
CA PHE A 226 -4.76 -7.29 -29.01
C PHE A 226 -5.25 -8.30 -30.04
N ASN A 227 -4.78 -9.53 -29.98
CA ASN A 227 -5.27 -10.65 -30.78
C ASN A 227 -5.51 -11.84 -29.87
N SER A 228 -6.78 -12.27 -29.78
CA SER A 228 -7.20 -13.50 -29.13
C SER A 228 -7.48 -14.54 -30.18
N GLY A 229 -6.84 -15.70 -30.09
CA GLY A 229 -7.11 -16.86 -30.90
C GLY A 229 -6.26 -17.01 -32.18
N GLY A 230 -6.20 -18.25 -32.64
CA GLY A 230 -5.42 -18.67 -33.79
C GLY A 230 -5.65 -20.17 -34.09
N GLU A 231 -4.90 -20.67 -35.10
CA GLU A 231 -5.00 -22.08 -35.54
C GLU A 231 -4.43 -23.06 -34.48
N LYS A 232 -3.54 -22.56 -33.58
CA LYS A 232 -2.92 -23.33 -32.53
C LYS A 232 -3.73 -23.39 -31.24
N SER A 233 -4.74 -22.53 -31.08
CA SER A 233 -5.66 -22.64 -29.97
C SER A 233 -6.49 -23.91 -30.05
N ALA A 234 -6.50 -24.70 -28.97
CA ALA A 234 -7.22 -25.97 -28.94
C ALA A 234 -7.34 -26.52 -27.51
N LEU A 235 -8.28 -27.43 -27.34
CA LEU A 235 -8.33 -28.30 -26.17
C LEU A 235 -7.61 -29.61 -26.49
N TYR A 236 -6.68 -30.02 -25.63
CA TYR A 236 -5.94 -31.28 -25.72
C TYR A 236 -6.33 -32.23 -24.58
N LYS A 237 -6.34 -33.53 -24.84
CA LYS A 237 -6.57 -34.61 -23.88
C LYS A 237 -5.35 -35.53 -23.82
N SER A 238 -4.90 -35.86 -22.63
CA SER A 238 -3.97 -36.96 -22.34
C SER A 238 -4.68 -38.04 -21.55
N VAL A 239 -4.32 -39.31 -21.76
CA VAL A 239 -4.83 -40.48 -21.00
C VAL A 239 -3.68 -41.30 -20.37
N ASP A 240 -2.46 -40.78 -20.42
CA ASP A 240 -1.24 -41.49 -20.02
C ASP A 240 -0.33 -40.64 -19.11
N GLY A 241 -0.91 -39.69 -18.35
CA GLY A 241 -0.21 -38.83 -17.41
C GLY A 241 0.63 -37.76 -18.09
N GLY A 242 0.16 -37.25 -19.25
CA GLY A 242 0.82 -36.18 -20.00
C GLY A 242 1.94 -36.64 -20.92
N LYS A 243 2.16 -37.95 -21.13
CA LYS A 243 3.21 -38.45 -22.04
C LYS A 243 2.84 -38.21 -23.50
N THR A 244 1.56 -38.35 -23.82
CA THR A 244 1.02 -38.05 -25.16
C THR A 244 -0.24 -37.18 -25.04
N TRP A 245 -0.42 -36.29 -26.03
CA TRP A 245 -1.55 -35.36 -26.09
C TRP A 245 -2.23 -35.44 -27.44
N ASN A 246 -3.57 -35.52 -27.39
CA ASN A 246 -4.40 -35.56 -28.59
C ASN A 246 -5.30 -34.32 -28.65
N LYS A 247 -5.28 -33.60 -29.77
CA LYS A 247 -6.17 -32.47 -30.01
C LYS A 247 -7.62 -32.96 -30.15
N ILE A 248 -8.54 -32.33 -29.44
CA ILE A 248 -9.98 -32.65 -29.50
C ILE A 248 -10.60 -31.99 -30.74
N HIS A 249 -11.38 -32.74 -31.50
CA HIS A 249 -12.04 -32.26 -32.71
C HIS A 249 -13.53 -32.63 -32.77
N ASN A 250 -13.94 -33.77 -32.21
CA ASN A 250 -15.29 -34.29 -32.39
C ASN A 250 -16.33 -33.43 -31.66
N GLY A 251 -17.16 -32.74 -32.44
CA GLY A 251 -18.18 -31.85 -31.95
C GLY A 251 -17.72 -30.42 -31.63
N PHE A 252 -16.43 -30.12 -31.85
CA PHE A 252 -15.89 -28.76 -31.69
C PHE A 252 -16.15 -27.90 -32.95
N PRO A 253 -16.17 -26.56 -32.79
CA PRO A 253 -16.21 -25.64 -33.93
C PRO A 253 -15.07 -25.87 -34.94
N GLU A 254 -15.40 -25.70 -36.21
CA GLU A 254 -14.41 -25.64 -37.30
C GLU A 254 -13.74 -24.24 -37.36
N GLY A 255 -12.48 -24.17 -37.74
CA GLY A 255 -11.73 -22.91 -37.88
C GLY A 255 -10.90 -22.57 -36.63
N LYS A 256 -10.59 -21.28 -36.48
CA LYS A 256 -9.76 -20.79 -35.38
C LYS A 256 -10.54 -20.76 -34.07
N LEU A 257 -9.84 -21.12 -33.01
CA LEU A 257 -10.36 -21.01 -31.62
C LEU A 257 -9.61 -19.92 -30.87
N GLY A 258 -10.26 -19.34 -29.88
CA GLY A 258 -9.66 -18.40 -28.92
C GLY A 258 -9.39 -19.06 -27.57
N ARG A 259 -9.62 -18.33 -26.50
CA ARG A 259 -9.47 -18.84 -25.14
C ARG A 259 -10.58 -19.85 -24.83
N LEU A 260 -10.20 -20.96 -24.18
CA LEU A 260 -11.14 -21.96 -23.68
C LEU A 260 -10.99 -22.12 -22.17
N ALA A 261 -12.11 -22.37 -21.48
CA ALA A 261 -12.11 -22.86 -20.10
C ALA A 261 -12.52 -24.33 -20.12
N ILE A 262 -12.04 -25.12 -19.15
CA ILE A 262 -12.41 -26.54 -19.00
C ILE A 262 -12.77 -26.84 -17.56
N ALA A 263 -13.88 -27.54 -17.33
CA ALA A 263 -14.24 -28.05 -16.02
C ALA A 263 -14.72 -29.51 -16.11
N ILE A 264 -14.28 -30.32 -15.18
CA ILE A 264 -14.68 -31.72 -14.97
C ILE A 264 -15.66 -31.75 -13.82
N ALA A 265 -16.79 -32.46 -13.96
CA ALA A 265 -17.71 -32.67 -12.86
C ALA A 265 -17.11 -33.67 -11.84
N PRO A 266 -16.76 -33.23 -10.59
CA PRO A 266 -16.04 -34.11 -9.66
C PRO A 266 -16.82 -35.39 -9.29
N SER A 267 -18.15 -35.28 -9.18
CA SER A 267 -19.04 -36.44 -8.88
C SER A 267 -19.27 -37.37 -10.07
N SER A 268 -18.96 -36.94 -11.28
CA SER A 268 -19.19 -37.70 -12.52
C SER A 268 -18.15 -37.30 -13.59
N PRO A 269 -16.88 -37.77 -13.51
CA PRO A 269 -15.78 -37.28 -14.35
C PRO A 269 -15.96 -37.50 -15.87
N ASN A 270 -16.91 -38.31 -16.30
CA ASN A 270 -17.29 -38.42 -17.71
C ASN A 270 -18.02 -37.18 -18.23
N ILE A 271 -18.57 -36.34 -17.33
CA ILE A 271 -19.24 -35.11 -17.69
C ILE A 271 -18.26 -33.96 -17.59
N LEU A 272 -18.05 -33.28 -18.71
CA LEU A 272 -17.20 -32.11 -18.82
C LEU A 272 -17.91 -30.96 -19.48
N TYR A 273 -17.43 -29.75 -19.13
CA TYR A 273 -17.92 -28.52 -19.74
C TYR A 273 -16.72 -27.69 -20.23
N THR A 274 -16.88 -27.04 -21.38
CA THR A 274 -15.89 -26.09 -21.91
C THR A 274 -16.59 -24.87 -22.49
N VAL A 275 -16.12 -23.68 -22.18
CA VAL A 275 -16.52 -22.45 -22.87
C VAL A 275 -15.56 -22.24 -24.02
N ILE A 276 -16.08 -22.05 -25.21
CA ILE A 276 -15.28 -21.92 -26.43
C ILE A 276 -15.49 -20.55 -27.07
N GLU A 277 -14.38 -19.81 -27.23
CA GLU A 277 -14.28 -18.70 -28.16
C GLU A 277 -13.99 -19.25 -29.55
N ALA A 278 -14.90 -19.05 -30.49
CA ALA A 278 -14.81 -19.57 -31.87
C ALA A 278 -14.79 -18.43 -32.90
N GLU A 279 -14.33 -18.70 -34.10
CA GLU A 279 -14.31 -17.73 -35.20
C GLU A 279 -15.72 -17.29 -35.61
N LYS A 280 -16.67 -18.25 -35.64
CA LYS A 280 -18.07 -17.97 -36.01
C LYS A 280 -18.88 -17.70 -34.73
N GLN A 281 -19.66 -16.61 -34.73
CA GLN A 281 -20.44 -16.19 -33.56
C GLN A 281 -21.45 -17.27 -33.07
N GLU A 282 -22.10 -17.97 -33.98
CA GLU A 282 -23.07 -19.04 -33.63
C GLU A 282 -22.41 -20.28 -33.03
N GLN A 283 -21.10 -20.41 -33.15
CA GLN A 283 -20.33 -21.51 -32.60
C GLN A 283 -19.63 -21.15 -31.27
N LYS A 284 -19.69 -19.87 -30.85
CA LYS A 284 -19.25 -19.48 -29.52
C LYS A 284 -20.27 -19.99 -28.48
N GLY A 285 -19.80 -20.46 -27.34
CA GLY A 285 -20.72 -20.89 -26.27
C GLY A 285 -20.14 -21.92 -25.34
N LEU A 286 -21.04 -22.49 -24.55
CA LEU A 286 -20.80 -23.63 -23.66
C LEU A 286 -21.00 -24.93 -24.43
N TYR A 287 -20.06 -25.84 -24.29
CA TYR A 287 -20.12 -27.21 -24.83
C TYR A 287 -20.05 -28.21 -23.68
N LYS A 288 -20.84 -29.31 -23.80
CA LYS A 288 -20.92 -30.40 -22.83
C LYS A 288 -20.45 -31.70 -23.46
N SER A 289 -19.64 -32.46 -22.75
CA SER A 289 -19.32 -33.88 -23.06
C SER A 289 -19.95 -34.78 -22.00
N LEU A 290 -20.38 -35.98 -22.39
CA LEU A 290 -20.93 -37.03 -21.52
C LEU A 290 -20.06 -38.30 -21.52
N ASP A 291 -18.97 -38.30 -22.27
CA ASP A 291 -18.10 -39.45 -22.55
C ASP A 291 -16.62 -39.20 -22.27
N GLY A 292 -16.32 -38.33 -21.32
CA GLY A 292 -14.94 -38.01 -20.94
C GLY A 292 -14.21 -37.18 -21.99
N GLY A 293 -14.91 -36.37 -22.77
CA GLY A 293 -14.37 -35.48 -23.79
C GLY A 293 -14.08 -36.12 -25.16
N ASP A 294 -14.60 -37.32 -25.39
CA ASP A 294 -14.42 -37.98 -26.69
C ASP A 294 -15.40 -37.39 -27.75
N SER A 295 -16.54 -36.86 -27.30
CA SER A 295 -17.46 -36.07 -28.14
C SER A 295 -18.08 -34.91 -27.39
N TRP A 296 -18.45 -33.85 -28.12
CA TRP A 296 -18.95 -32.61 -27.55
C TRP A 296 -20.20 -32.12 -28.27
N THR A 297 -21.10 -31.50 -27.51
CA THR A 297 -22.33 -30.88 -28.05
C THR A 297 -22.48 -29.48 -27.47
N GLN A 298 -22.75 -28.48 -28.30
CA GLN A 298 -23.08 -27.14 -27.84
C GLN A 298 -24.36 -27.15 -27.03
N SER A 299 -24.29 -26.76 -25.76
CA SER A 299 -25.45 -26.72 -24.85
C SER A 299 -26.05 -25.32 -24.74
N ASN A 300 -25.21 -24.26 -24.85
CA ASN A 300 -25.72 -22.90 -24.79
C ASN A 300 -24.82 -21.96 -25.62
N ASN A 301 -25.44 -21.04 -26.37
CA ASN A 301 -24.74 -20.05 -27.18
C ASN A 301 -25.18 -18.60 -26.89
N ASP A 302 -25.75 -18.35 -25.73
CA ASP A 302 -26.14 -17.02 -25.32
C ASP A 302 -24.90 -16.12 -25.24
N PHE A 303 -25.06 -14.87 -25.64
CA PHE A 303 -23.96 -13.90 -25.69
C PHE A 303 -23.27 -13.75 -24.32
N GLY A 304 -24.02 -13.81 -23.20
CA GLY A 304 -23.51 -13.74 -21.84
C GLY A 304 -22.46 -14.80 -21.49
N ILE A 305 -22.48 -15.97 -22.19
CA ILE A 305 -21.52 -17.06 -21.97
C ILE A 305 -20.10 -16.68 -22.48
N THR A 306 -20.04 -15.91 -23.57
CA THR A 306 -18.79 -15.61 -24.27
C THR A 306 -18.52 -14.10 -24.42
N VAL A 307 -19.01 -13.28 -23.49
CA VAL A 307 -18.62 -11.86 -23.40
C VAL A 307 -17.13 -11.78 -23.06
N ARG A 308 -16.34 -11.09 -23.89
CA ARG A 308 -14.88 -10.92 -23.72
C ARG A 308 -14.17 -12.21 -23.24
N PRO A 309 -14.24 -13.32 -23.98
CA PRO A 309 -13.83 -14.64 -23.49
C PRO A 309 -12.34 -14.72 -23.11
N PHE A 310 -11.49 -13.90 -23.69
CA PHE A 310 -10.10 -13.76 -23.30
C PHE A 310 -9.91 -13.25 -21.87
N TYR A 311 -10.94 -12.58 -21.30
CA TYR A 311 -10.93 -11.99 -19.97
C TYR A 311 -11.82 -12.73 -18.96
N PHE A 312 -12.88 -13.43 -19.42
CA PHE A 312 -13.89 -14.07 -18.59
C PHE A 312 -14.15 -15.55 -18.95
N SER A 313 -13.15 -16.38 -18.98
CA SER A 313 -13.34 -17.79 -19.34
C SER A 313 -13.09 -18.73 -18.16
N ARG A 314 -13.91 -18.62 -17.08
CA ARG A 314 -13.88 -19.55 -15.96
C ARG A 314 -15.25 -20.19 -15.78
N ILE A 315 -15.28 -21.51 -15.58
CA ILE A 315 -16.46 -22.30 -15.21
C ILE A 315 -16.10 -23.25 -14.08
N VAL A 316 -17.03 -23.47 -13.17
CA VAL A 316 -16.85 -24.34 -12.01
C VAL A 316 -18.10 -25.22 -11.86
N VAL A 317 -17.90 -26.52 -11.71
CA VAL A 317 -19.00 -27.49 -11.53
C VAL A 317 -19.14 -27.82 -10.04
N ASP A 318 -20.36 -27.89 -9.54
CA ASP A 318 -20.67 -28.31 -8.18
C ASP A 318 -20.02 -29.67 -7.88
N PRO A 319 -19.29 -29.84 -6.78
CA PRO A 319 -18.60 -31.09 -6.44
C PRO A 319 -19.57 -32.28 -6.28
N THR A 320 -20.82 -32.03 -5.98
CA THR A 320 -21.83 -33.07 -5.68
C THR A 320 -22.90 -33.27 -6.78
N ASN A 321 -23.11 -32.24 -7.62
CA ASN A 321 -24.13 -32.25 -8.67
C ASN A 321 -23.56 -31.80 -10.02
N PRO A 322 -23.38 -32.70 -11.01
CA PRO A 322 -22.75 -32.35 -12.29
C PRO A 322 -23.60 -31.40 -13.15
N ASP A 323 -24.86 -31.18 -12.86
CA ASP A 323 -25.72 -30.27 -13.60
C ASP A 323 -25.78 -28.84 -13.02
N VAL A 324 -25.09 -28.61 -11.89
CA VAL A 324 -24.96 -27.27 -11.29
C VAL A 324 -23.62 -26.67 -11.65
N ILE A 325 -23.65 -25.53 -12.33
CA ILE A 325 -22.48 -24.89 -12.91
C ILE A 325 -22.49 -23.40 -12.57
N LEU A 326 -21.37 -22.91 -12.06
CA LEU A 326 -21.09 -21.47 -11.96
C LEU A 326 -20.28 -21.01 -13.18
N LYS A 327 -20.62 -19.84 -13.72
CA LYS A 327 -19.91 -19.18 -14.81
C LYS A 327 -19.48 -17.79 -14.38
N ALA A 328 -18.17 -17.55 -14.34
CA ALA A 328 -17.57 -16.24 -14.16
C ALA A 328 -17.65 -15.44 -15.46
N GLY A 329 -17.87 -14.16 -15.38
CA GLY A 329 -18.08 -13.29 -16.53
C GLY A 329 -18.21 -11.83 -16.13
N LEU A 330 -18.70 -11.00 -17.03
CA LEU A 330 -19.08 -9.62 -16.72
C LEU A 330 -20.08 -9.60 -15.54
N SER A 331 -21.00 -10.56 -15.50
CA SER A 331 -21.85 -10.93 -14.35
C SER A 331 -21.64 -12.41 -14.05
N GLY A 332 -21.65 -12.77 -12.76
CA GLY A 332 -21.64 -14.17 -12.36
C GLY A 332 -23.01 -14.81 -12.63
N SER A 333 -23.02 -16.04 -13.10
CA SER A 333 -24.25 -16.75 -13.37
C SER A 333 -24.18 -18.22 -12.93
N ILE A 334 -25.37 -18.82 -12.69
CA ILE A 334 -25.51 -20.20 -12.27
C ILE A 334 -26.50 -20.94 -13.19
N SER A 335 -26.10 -22.12 -13.65
CA SER A 335 -26.98 -23.12 -14.27
C SER A 335 -27.30 -24.20 -13.25
N ARG A 336 -28.54 -24.78 -13.34
CA ARG A 336 -28.98 -25.92 -12.55
C ARG A 336 -29.59 -27.04 -13.40
N ASP A 337 -29.36 -26.98 -14.71
CA ASP A 337 -29.91 -27.90 -15.75
C ASP A 337 -28.81 -28.39 -16.71
N GLY A 338 -27.55 -28.42 -16.25
CA GLY A 338 -26.43 -28.90 -17.03
C GLY A 338 -25.99 -27.95 -18.15
N GLY A 339 -26.19 -26.64 -17.95
CA GLY A 339 -25.74 -25.61 -18.86
C GLY A 339 -26.74 -25.25 -19.97
N GLU A 340 -27.97 -25.72 -19.91
CA GLU A 340 -29.02 -25.35 -20.89
C GLU A 340 -29.47 -23.90 -20.66
N THR A 341 -29.68 -23.52 -19.38
CA THR A 341 -30.04 -22.13 -19.00
C THR A 341 -29.17 -21.60 -17.86
N PHE A 342 -28.96 -20.27 -17.84
CA PHE A 342 -28.22 -19.57 -16.78
C PHE A 342 -29.10 -18.47 -16.17
N LYS A 343 -28.92 -18.26 -14.87
CA LYS A 343 -29.49 -17.13 -14.12
C LYS A 343 -28.34 -16.32 -13.50
N ASP A 344 -28.46 -14.99 -13.54
CA ASP A 344 -27.51 -14.12 -12.87
C ASP A 344 -27.52 -14.41 -11.35
N LEU A 345 -26.33 -14.36 -10.77
CA LEU A 345 -26.12 -14.38 -9.34
C LEU A 345 -26.53 -13.04 -8.73
N GLY A 346 -26.61 -12.98 -7.41
CA GLY A 346 -26.90 -11.75 -6.66
C GLY A 346 -25.91 -10.61 -6.94
N VAL A 347 -26.23 -9.42 -6.44
CA VAL A 347 -25.44 -8.22 -6.69
C VAL A 347 -24.06 -8.35 -6.07
N MET A 348 -23.04 -8.15 -6.89
CA MET A 348 -21.62 -8.02 -6.54
C MET A 348 -20.93 -7.11 -7.56
N HIS A 349 -19.66 -6.82 -7.39
CA HIS A 349 -18.88 -6.11 -8.41
C HIS A 349 -18.88 -6.90 -9.73
N SER A 350 -18.92 -6.20 -10.85
CA SER A 350 -18.75 -6.82 -12.17
C SER A 350 -17.35 -7.40 -12.35
N ASP A 351 -17.13 -8.06 -13.47
CA ASP A 351 -15.85 -8.64 -13.85
C ASP A 351 -15.40 -9.69 -12.84
N ILE A 352 -16.09 -10.85 -12.89
CA ILE A 352 -15.82 -11.99 -12.01
C ILE A 352 -14.81 -12.92 -12.71
N HIS A 353 -13.72 -13.24 -12.04
CA HIS A 353 -12.61 -14.04 -12.58
C HIS A 353 -12.58 -15.45 -12.03
N ASP A 354 -13.01 -15.63 -10.78
CA ASP A 354 -13.11 -16.95 -10.19
C ASP A 354 -14.33 -17.11 -9.30
N LEU A 355 -14.80 -18.35 -9.18
CA LEU A 355 -15.92 -18.76 -8.38
C LEU A 355 -15.60 -20.09 -7.71
N ALA A 356 -16.02 -20.29 -6.49
CA ALA A 356 -15.78 -21.53 -5.78
C ALA A 356 -17.00 -21.96 -4.95
N PHE A 357 -17.32 -23.25 -5.00
CA PHE A 357 -18.28 -23.86 -4.07
C PHE A 357 -17.59 -24.29 -2.79
N ASN A 358 -18.22 -24.06 -1.66
CA ASN A 358 -17.80 -24.68 -0.42
C ASN A 358 -18.05 -26.20 -0.49
N ILE A 359 -17.05 -26.99 -0.07
CA ILE A 359 -17.05 -28.46 -0.18
C ILE A 359 -18.14 -29.15 0.66
N GLU A 360 -18.54 -28.56 1.78
CA GLU A 360 -19.56 -29.12 2.68
C GLU A 360 -20.98 -28.67 2.32
N ASN A 361 -21.10 -27.48 1.70
CA ASN A 361 -22.40 -26.89 1.37
C ASN A 361 -22.30 -26.01 0.12
N SER A 362 -22.78 -26.49 -1.02
CA SER A 362 -22.79 -25.78 -2.29
C SER A 362 -23.69 -24.52 -2.31
N ASP A 363 -24.51 -24.26 -1.28
CA ASP A 363 -25.16 -22.96 -1.12
C ASP A 363 -24.20 -21.85 -0.68
N ASN A 364 -23.02 -22.22 -0.18
CA ASN A 364 -21.95 -21.28 0.17
C ASN A 364 -21.03 -21.12 -1.04
N ILE A 365 -21.06 -19.92 -1.64
CA ILE A 365 -20.32 -19.59 -2.86
C ILE A 365 -19.38 -18.43 -2.56
N TYR A 366 -18.15 -18.53 -3.04
CA TYR A 366 -17.16 -17.44 -3.04
C TYR A 366 -16.97 -16.94 -4.47
N ALA A 367 -16.76 -15.63 -4.61
CA ALA A 367 -16.50 -14.99 -5.89
C ALA A 367 -15.33 -14.03 -5.79
N GLY A 368 -14.37 -14.16 -6.71
CA GLY A 368 -13.26 -13.25 -6.94
C GLY A 368 -13.58 -12.31 -8.10
N THR A 369 -13.58 -11.00 -7.83
CA THR A 369 -13.98 -9.96 -8.77
C THR A 369 -12.92 -8.87 -8.90
N ASP A 370 -13.12 -7.90 -9.82
CA ASP A 370 -12.27 -6.70 -9.90
C ASP A 370 -12.46 -5.73 -8.71
N GLY A 371 -13.47 -5.97 -7.86
CA GLY A 371 -13.74 -5.21 -6.64
C GLY A 371 -13.46 -5.96 -5.32
N GLY A 372 -12.82 -7.13 -5.37
CA GLY A 372 -12.46 -7.92 -4.19
C GLY A 372 -13.16 -9.26 -4.09
N VAL A 373 -13.17 -9.84 -2.88
CA VAL A 373 -13.79 -11.12 -2.57
C VAL A 373 -15.23 -10.92 -2.09
N TYR A 374 -16.14 -11.68 -2.65
CA TYR A 374 -17.54 -11.76 -2.22
C TYR A 374 -17.89 -13.18 -1.78
N ARG A 375 -18.84 -13.31 -0.86
CA ARG A 375 -19.34 -14.61 -0.39
C ARG A 375 -20.87 -14.63 -0.25
N SER A 376 -21.47 -15.78 -0.56
CA SER A 376 -22.89 -16.05 -0.44
C SER A 376 -23.13 -17.27 0.45
N TRP A 377 -24.23 -17.25 1.21
CA TRP A 377 -24.67 -18.33 2.11
C TRP A 377 -26.00 -18.95 1.65
N ASN A 378 -26.53 -18.56 0.49
CA ASN A 378 -27.88 -18.91 0.04
C ASN A 378 -27.94 -19.22 -1.47
N GLY A 379 -26.96 -19.96 -1.97
CA GLY A 379 -26.89 -20.42 -3.35
C GLY A 379 -26.71 -19.31 -4.38
N GLY A 380 -26.04 -18.24 -4.01
CA GLY A 380 -25.75 -17.11 -4.89
C GLY A 380 -26.91 -16.11 -5.03
N THR A 381 -27.93 -16.17 -4.17
CA THR A 381 -29.07 -15.22 -4.22
C THR A 381 -28.66 -13.83 -3.71
N THR A 382 -27.82 -13.77 -2.65
CA THR A 382 -27.25 -12.53 -2.14
C THR A 382 -25.78 -12.74 -1.82
N PHE A 383 -24.99 -11.68 -1.94
CA PHE A 383 -23.58 -11.66 -1.61
C PHE A 383 -23.25 -10.57 -0.59
N GLU A 384 -22.23 -10.81 0.21
CA GLU A 384 -21.57 -9.84 1.07
C GLU A 384 -20.10 -9.68 0.65
N ILE A 385 -19.59 -8.45 0.70
CA ILE A 385 -18.19 -8.15 0.39
C ILE A 385 -17.31 -8.41 1.62
N VAL A 386 -16.06 -8.82 1.39
CA VAL A 386 -15.02 -8.88 2.41
C VAL A 386 -14.36 -7.50 2.53
N GLU A 387 -14.42 -6.88 3.73
CA GLU A 387 -14.03 -5.49 3.96
C GLU A 387 -12.64 -5.31 4.57
N ASN A 388 -11.86 -6.39 4.75
CA ASN A 388 -10.52 -6.29 5.32
C ASN A 388 -9.37 -6.52 4.33
N LEU A 389 -9.65 -6.43 3.04
CA LEU A 389 -8.67 -6.61 1.95
C LEU A 389 -8.31 -5.26 1.30
N PRO A 390 -7.22 -4.58 1.72
CA PRO A 390 -6.79 -3.32 1.13
C PRO A 390 -5.98 -3.56 -0.15
N LEU A 391 -6.65 -3.97 -1.21
CA LEU A 391 -6.05 -4.41 -2.49
C LEU A 391 -6.25 -3.39 -3.62
N SER A 392 -6.68 -2.18 -3.32
CA SER A 392 -6.99 -1.15 -4.31
C SER A 392 -5.84 -0.91 -5.28
N GLN A 393 -6.18 -0.82 -6.58
CA GLN A 393 -5.25 -0.68 -7.70
C GLN A 393 -5.25 0.76 -8.21
N PHE A 394 -4.45 1.64 -7.59
CA PHE A 394 -4.30 3.02 -8.05
C PHE A 394 -3.46 3.13 -9.31
N TYR A 395 -3.89 3.96 -10.25
CA TYR A 395 -3.09 4.41 -11.39
C TYR A 395 -2.32 5.69 -11.08
N HIS A 396 -3.00 6.67 -10.49
CA HIS A 396 -2.42 7.95 -10.09
C HIS A 396 -2.97 8.39 -8.74
N ILE A 397 -2.18 9.18 -8.04
CA ILE A 397 -2.62 9.90 -6.84
C ILE A 397 -2.23 11.38 -6.92
N SER A 398 -2.87 12.20 -6.13
CA SER A 398 -2.45 13.55 -5.78
C SER A 398 -2.79 13.86 -4.33
N VAL A 399 -2.23 14.93 -3.79
CA VAL A 399 -2.47 15.37 -2.41
C VAL A 399 -2.83 16.85 -2.36
N ASP A 400 -3.60 17.26 -1.34
CA ASP A 400 -3.88 18.67 -1.06
C ASP A 400 -3.06 19.18 0.13
N ASN A 401 -3.32 20.42 0.54
CA ASN A 401 -2.68 21.11 1.64
C ASN A 401 -3.64 21.41 2.81
N GLU A 402 -4.77 20.71 2.88
CA GLU A 402 -5.68 20.78 4.03
C GLU A 402 -5.02 20.17 5.29
N GLU A 403 -5.69 20.22 6.42
CA GLU A 403 -5.23 19.64 7.68
C GLU A 403 -6.38 18.92 8.42
N PRO A 404 -6.39 17.59 8.43
CA PRO A 404 -5.48 16.67 7.74
C PRO A 404 -5.56 16.80 6.21
N TYR A 405 -4.46 16.52 5.49
CA TYR A 405 -4.48 16.52 4.03
C TYR A 405 -5.25 15.32 3.49
N ASN A 406 -5.80 15.47 2.30
CA ASN A 406 -6.46 14.38 1.59
C ASN A 406 -5.55 13.80 0.52
N VAL A 407 -5.72 12.51 0.28
CA VAL A 407 -5.17 11.78 -0.87
C VAL A 407 -6.30 11.55 -1.86
N TYR A 408 -6.07 11.92 -3.11
CA TYR A 408 -6.97 11.77 -4.24
C TYR A 408 -6.40 10.73 -5.18
N GLY A 409 -7.23 9.89 -5.80
CA GLY A 409 -6.72 8.94 -6.78
C GLY A 409 -7.80 8.22 -7.55
N GLY A 410 -7.39 7.76 -8.75
CA GLY A 410 -8.21 6.94 -9.62
C GLY A 410 -7.76 5.48 -9.56
N LEU A 411 -8.74 4.61 -9.61
CA LEU A 411 -8.61 3.17 -9.39
C LEU A 411 -9.04 2.40 -10.62
N GLN A 412 -8.30 1.36 -10.93
CA GLN A 412 -8.72 0.42 -11.96
C GLN A 412 -10.07 -0.19 -11.58
N ASP A 413 -11.04 -0.14 -12.50
CA ASP A 413 -12.38 -0.70 -12.42
C ASP A 413 -13.25 -0.19 -11.25
N ASN A 414 -12.72 0.69 -10.38
CA ASN A 414 -13.34 1.11 -9.11
C ASN A 414 -13.54 2.64 -8.98
N GLY A 415 -13.47 3.39 -10.08
CA GLY A 415 -13.75 4.82 -10.12
C GLY A 415 -12.66 5.70 -9.52
N SER A 416 -13.04 6.90 -9.12
CA SER A 416 -12.15 7.93 -8.57
C SER A 416 -12.59 8.32 -7.17
N TRP A 417 -11.64 8.46 -6.24
CA TRP A 417 -11.93 8.66 -4.83
C TRP A 417 -10.96 9.64 -4.18
N TYR A 418 -11.35 10.16 -3.02
CA TYR A 418 -10.44 10.85 -2.10
C TYR A 418 -10.76 10.52 -0.65
N GLY A 419 -9.75 10.57 0.21
CA GLY A 419 -9.87 10.34 1.64
C GLY A 419 -8.74 11.01 2.41
N PRO A 420 -8.89 11.22 3.73
CA PRO A 420 -7.90 11.88 4.56
C PRO A 420 -6.72 10.95 4.86
N ASN A 421 -5.53 11.52 5.12
CA ASN A 421 -4.37 10.77 5.61
C ASN A 421 -4.49 10.39 7.09
N LEU A 422 -5.46 10.95 7.80
CA LEU A 422 -5.68 10.82 9.24
C LEU A 422 -7.18 10.95 9.55
N SER A 423 -7.73 10.02 10.32
CA SER A 423 -9.12 10.06 10.82
C SER A 423 -9.21 9.61 12.27
N GLY A 424 -10.27 9.96 12.97
CA GLY A 424 -10.51 9.54 14.37
C GLY A 424 -10.56 8.01 14.48
N GLY A 425 -9.59 7.41 15.19
CA GLY A 425 -9.49 5.95 15.35
C GLY A 425 -8.84 5.22 14.18
N GLY A 426 -8.38 5.90 13.13
CA GLY A 426 -7.81 5.37 11.90
C GLY A 426 -8.69 5.61 10.68
N VAL A 427 -8.11 5.48 9.49
CA VAL A 427 -8.81 5.71 8.22
C VAL A 427 -9.63 4.49 7.85
N THR A 428 -10.94 4.67 7.71
CA THR A 428 -11.89 3.60 7.39
C THR A 428 -12.50 3.77 6.00
N ALA A 429 -13.25 2.80 5.52
CA ALA A 429 -14.00 2.89 4.27
C ALA A 429 -14.96 4.10 4.24
N ALA A 430 -15.53 4.49 5.38
CA ALA A 430 -16.46 5.62 5.48
C ALA A 430 -15.78 6.99 5.27
N ASP A 431 -14.47 7.07 5.39
CA ASP A 431 -13.71 8.30 5.19
C ASP A 431 -13.46 8.59 3.71
N TRP A 432 -13.54 7.57 2.86
CA TRP A 432 -13.34 7.70 1.41
C TRP A 432 -14.62 8.13 0.69
N LYS A 433 -14.48 9.08 -0.23
CA LYS A 433 -15.59 9.68 -0.99
C LYS A 433 -15.35 9.56 -2.48
N SER A 434 -16.36 9.04 -3.20
CA SER A 434 -16.33 8.91 -4.66
C SER A 434 -16.49 10.25 -5.36
N VAL A 435 -15.70 10.47 -6.41
CA VAL A 435 -15.73 11.66 -7.26
C VAL A 435 -15.66 11.32 -8.76
N GLY A 436 -15.74 10.06 -9.12
CA GLY A 436 -15.75 9.59 -10.50
C GLY A 436 -16.11 8.12 -10.63
N ALA A 437 -16.39 7.67 -11.82
CA ALA A 437 -16.80 6.30 -12.16
C ALA A 437 -15.90 5.69 -13.24
N GLY A 438 -16.09 4.42 -13.56
CA GLY A 438 -15.31 3.67 -14.57
C GLY A 438 -13.91 3.32 -14.10
N ASP A 439 -12.97 3.21 -15.04
CA ASP A 439 -11.54 3.26 -14.70
C ASP A 439 -11.15 4.71 -14.40
N GLY A 440 -10.94 5.01 -13.12
CA GLY A 440 -10.45 6.32 -12.70
C GLY A 440 -8.93 6.41 -12.86
N PHE A 441 -8.44 7.58 -13.25
CA PHE A 441 -7.00 7.80 -13.38
C PHE A 441 -6.55 9.01 -12.57
N ARG A 442 -6.54 10.20 -13.16
CA ARG A 442 -6.10 11.41 -12.49
C ARG A 442 -7.23 12.05 -11.71
N VAL A 443 -6.99 12.33 -10.45
CA VAL A 443 -7.91 13.07 -9.58
C VAL A 443 -7.14 14.20 -8.94
N LEU A 444 -7.53 15.44 -9.22
CA LEU A 444 -6.78 16.63 -8.83
C LEU A 444 -7.67 17.59 -8.03
N SER A 445 -7.17 18.05 -6.90
CA SER A 445 -7.84 19.11 -6.11
C SER A 445 -7.36 20.48 -6.53
N HIS A 446 -8.28 21.40 -6.75
CA HIS A 446 -7.93 22.81 -7.01
C HIS A 446 -7.32 23.42 -5.75
N PRO A 447 -6.12 24.06 -5.81
CA PRO A 447 -5.37 24.44 -4.61
C PRO A 447 -6.02 25.51 -3.74
N THR A 448 -6.99 26.28 -4.27
CA THR A 448 -7.63 27.40 -3.56
C THR A 448 -9.16 27.38 -3.60
N LYS A 449 -9.78 26.46 -4.34
CA LYS A 449 -11.23 26.36 -4.50
C LYS A 449 -11.71 24.98 -4.09
N ARG A 450 -12.96 24.86 -3.69
CA ARG A 450 -13.60 23.58 -3.36
C ARG A 450 -14.02 22.81 -4.62
N ILE A 451 -13.05 22.57 -5.52
CA ILE A 451 -13.24 21.92 -6.82
C ILE A 451 -12.29 20.74 -6.93
N ILE A 452 -12.83 19.62 -7.39
CA ILE A 452 -12.08 18.41 -7.72
C ILE A 452 -12.27 18.13 -9.21
N TYR A 453 -11.20 17.79 -9.90
CA TYR A 453 -11.21 17.26 -11.25
C TYR A 453 -10.94 15.77 -11.21
N SER A 454 -11.69 15.00 -11.96
CA SER A 454 -11.46 13.55 -12.11
C SER A 454 -11.60 13.15 -13.57
N GLU A 455 -10.76 12.23 -14.00
CA GLU A 455 -10.72 11.72 -15.37
C GLU A 455 -11.12 10.27 -15.38
N MET A 456 -11.94 9.89 -16.35
CA MET A 456 -12.36 8.53 -16.67
C MET A 456 -11.68 8.08 -17.95
N GLN A 457 -11.46 6.80 -18.10
CA GLN A 457 -10.76 6.19 -19.23
C GLN A 457 -11.03 6.86 -20.60
N GLY A 458 -9.95 7.11 -21.34
CA GLY A 458 -10.03 7.68 -22.70
C GLY A 458 -10.62 9.07 -22.77
N ALA A 459 -10.61 9.84 -21.67
CA ALA A 459 -11.31 11.10 -21.52
C ALA A 459 -12.80 11.02 -21.90
N GLU A 460 -13.45 9.86 -21.78
CA GLU A 460 -14.90 9.75 -21.99
C GLU A 460 -15.63 10.77 -21.12
N ASN A 461 -15.15 10.95 -19.90
CA ASN A 461 -15.53 12.05 -19.03
C ASN A 461 -14.31 12.64 -18.32
N ILE A 462 -14.17 13.95 -18.37
CA ILE A 462 -13.38 14.72 -17.43
C ILE A 462 -14.37 15.55 -16.64
N TRP A 463 -14.52 15.21 -15.36
CA TRP A 463 -15.47 15.87 -14.49
C TRP A 463 -14.80 17.00 -13.71
N ARG A 464 -15.52 18.10 -13.55
CA ARG A 464 -15.27 19.14 -12.57
C ARG A 464 -16.37 19.08 -11.52
N TYR A 465 -16.01 18.67 -10.30
CA TYR A 465 -16.93 18.57 -9.18
C TYR A 465 -16.74 19.74 -8.22
N ASP A 466 -17.75 20.60 -8.09
CA ASP A 466 -17.84 21.67 -7.09
C ASP A 466 -18.39 21.03 -5.79
N THR A 467 -17.50 20.81 -4.82
CA THR A 467 -17.85 20.11 -3.58
C THR A 467 -18.69 20.95 -2.63
N GLU A 468 -18.64 22.29 -2.74
CA GLU A 468 -19.46 23.22 -1.96
C GLU A 468 -20.91 23.23 -2.47
N LYS A 469 -21.09 23.32 -3.79
CA LYS A 469 -22.41 23.34 -4.43
C LYS A 469 -22.94 21.95 -4.76
N GLN A 470 -22.12 20.90 -4.60
CA GLN A 470 -22.44 19.51 -4.95
C GLN A 470 -22.90 19.39 -6.42
N ARG A 471 -22.15 20.00 -7.34
CA ARG A 471 -22.47 20.02 -8.78
C ARG A 471 -21.31 19.48 -9.60
N VAL A 472 -21.66 18.62 -10.55
CA VAL A 472 -20.72 18.02 -11.52
C VAL A 472 -20.96 18.62 -12.90
N LYS A 473 -19.86 18.88 -13.61
CA LYS A 473 -19.87 19.26 -15.02
C LYS A 473 -18.80 18.50 -15.79
N THR A 474 -19.12 17.93 -16.95
CA THR A 474 -18.15 17.39 -17.90
C THR A 474 -17.50 18.54 -18.68
N ILE A 475 -16.16 18.52 -18.76
CA ILE A 475 -15.36 19.65 -19.27
C ILE A 475 -14.32 19.25 -20.32
N HIS A 476 -14.35 18.01 -20.86
CA HIS A 476 -13.33 17.55 -21.82
C HIS A 476 -13.33 18.38 -23.13
N PRO A 477 -12.15 18.55 -23.79
CA PRO A 477 -12.07 19.23 -25.07
C PRO A 477 -12.80 18.46 -26.17
N LEU A 478 -13.53 19.18 -27.02
CA LEU A 478 -14.28 18.61 -28.14
C LEU A 478 -13.66 19.02 -29.48
N PRO A 479 -13.67 18.12 -30.51
CA PRO A 479 -13.16 18.46 -31.84
C PRO A 479 -14.03 19.51 -32.50
N LYS A 480 -13.39 20.50 -33.14
CA LYS A 480 -14.08 21.48 -33.95
C LYS A 480 -14.35 20.96 -35.36
N SER A 481 -15.37 21.49 -36.03
CA SER A 481 -15.69 21.16 -37.42
C SER A 481 -14.45 21.29 -38.34
N GLY A 482 -14.16 20.29 -39.11
CA GLY A 482 -13.01 20.25 -40.03
C GLY A 482 -11.65 19.91 -39.37
N GLN A 483 -11.63 19.68 -38.07
CA GLN A 483 -10.43 19.21 -37.38
C GLN A 483 -10.38 17.68 -37.33
N PRO A 484 -9.17 17.07 -37.20
CA PRO A 484 -9.01 15.63 -36.98
C PRO A 484 -9.77 15.17 -35.73
N LYS A 485 -10.19 13.89 -35.72
CA LYS A 485 -10.70 13.23 -34.51
C LYS A 485 -9.63 13.33 -33.42
N LEU A 486 -10.03 13.67 -32.20
CA LEU A 486 -9.13 13.63 -31.05
C LEU A 486 -8.89 12.17 -30.65
N ARG A 487 -7.64 11.85 -30.40
CA ARG A 487 -7.19 10.54 -29.87
C ARG A 487 -6.75 10.74 -28.43
N PHE A 488 -7.43 10.13 -27.51
CA PHE A 488 -7.08 10.14 -26.10
C PHE A 488 -6.54 8.77 -25.70
N ASN A 489 -5.49 8.74 -24.86
CA ASN A 489 -5.03 7.51 -24.25
C ASN A 489 -6.11 6.97 -23.30
N TRP A 490 -6.08 5.68 -23.01
CA TRP A 490 -6.90 5.10 -21.94
C TRP A 490 -6.68 5.84 -20.63
N ASN A 491 -5.44 6.12 -20.28
CA ASN A 491 -5.00 6.95 -19.18
C ASN A 491 -4.70 8.37 -19.71
N THR A 492 -5.72 9.18 -19.89
CA THR A 492 -5.59 10.53 -20.43
C THR A 492 -4.94 11.48 -19.41
N PRO A 493 -3.86 12.19 -19.75
CA PRO A 493 -3.26 13.14 -18.83
C PRO A 493 -4.09 14.42 -18.72
N ILE A 494 -4.42 14.76 -17.47
CA ILE A 494 -4.90 16.09 -17.08
C ILE A 494 -3.95 16.68 -16.05
N GLU A 495 -3.73 18.00 -16.09
CA GLU A 495 -2.81 18.70 -15.19
C GLU A 495 -3.36 20.07 -14.82
N ILE A 496 -3.23 20.46 -13.55
CA ILE A 496 -3.50 21.82 -13.09
C ILE A 496 -2.19 22.61 -13.17
N SER A 497 -2.20 23.80 -13.82
CA SER A 497 -1.03 24.66 -13.82
C SER A 497 -0.65 25.06 -12.39
N TYR A 498 0.59 24.80 -12.02
CA TYR A 498 1.12 25.26 -10.73
C TYR A 498 1.17 26.78 -10.64
N ASN A 499 1.50 27.44 -11.78
CA ASN A 499 1.65 28.89 -11.85
C ASN A 499 0.29 29.64 -11.96
N GLN A 500 -0.74 28.99 -12.53
CA GLN A 500 -2.06 29.55 -12.77
C GLN A 500 -3.15 28.51 -12.40
N PRO A 501 -3.60 28.44 -11.14
CA PRO A 501 -4.46 27.34 -10.67
C PRO A 501 -5.79 27.15 -11.42
N ASP A 502 -6.32 28.18 -12.07
CA ASP A 502 -7.53 28.09 -12.91
C ASP A 502 -7.25 27.50 -14.30
N ARG A 503 -5.96 27.34 -14.67
CA ARG A 503 -5.51 26.76 -15.93
C ARG A 503 -5.42 25.25 -15.85
N LEU A 504 -6.00 24.57 -16.84
CA LEU A 504 -5.93 23.12 -17.01
C LEU A 504 -5.27 22.77 -18.33
N TYR A 505 -4.52 21.68 -18.32
CA TYR A 505 -4.00 21.03 -19.53
C TYR A 505 -4.64 19.66 -19.69
N VAL A 506 -4.92 19.27 -20.96
CA VAL A 506 -5.39 17.92 -21.33
C VAL A 506 -4.64 17.47 -22.58
N GLY A 507 -4.16 16.25 -22.56
CA GLY A 507 -3.44 15.63 -23.69
C GLY A 507 -4.34 14.72 -24.54
N SER A 508 -4.48 15.06 -25.84
CA SER A 508 -4.88 14.10 -26.87
C SER A 508 -3.64 13.75 -27.70
N GLN A 509 -3.67 13.75 -29.06
CA GLN A 509 -2.46 13.90 -29.86
C GLN A 509 -1.96 15.37 -29.86
N PHE A 510 -2.80 16.27 -29.39
CA PHE A 510 -2.52 17.68 -29.22
C PHE A 510 -2.54 18.04 -27.72
N LEU A 511 -1.79 19.08 -27.35
CA LEU A 511 -1.94 19.67 -26.03
C LEU A 511 -3.02 20.73 -26.04
N HIS A 512 -4.04 20.52 -25.22
CA HIS A 512 -5.14 21.46 -24.99
C HIS A 512 -4.95 22.23 -23.70
N VAL A 513 -5.31 23.50 -23.68
CA VAL A 513 -5.30 24.34 -22.48
C VAL A 513 -6.63 25.06 -22.31
N SER A 514 -7.09 25.10 -21.07
CA SER A 514 -8.21 25.95 -20.61
C SER A 514 -7.66 26.95 -19.61
N GLU A 515 -8.10 28.21 -19.69
CA GLU A 515 -7.76 29.30 -18.74
C GLU A 515 -8.92 29.58 -17.76
N ASP A 516 -10.00 28.81 -17.85
CA ASP A 516 -11.27 29.05 -17.18
C ASP A 516 -11.88 27.78 -16.56
N MET A 517 -11.00 26.92 -16.01
CA MET A 517 -11.40 25.69 -15.33
C MET A 517 -12.21 24.72 -16.22
N GLY A 518 -11.87 24.64 -17.51
CA GLY A 518 -12.49 23.73 -18.48
C GLY A 518 -13.76 24.24 -19.16
N GLU A 519 -14.13 25.51 -18.99
CA GLU A 519 -15.28 26.09 -19.69
C GLU A 519 -15.01 26.26 -21.18
N SER A 520 -13.77 26.62 -21.54
CA SER A 520 -13.34 26.77 -22.94
C SER A 520 -11.95 26.16 -23.13
N TRP A 521 -11.69 25.64 -24.34
CA TRP A 521 -10.44 24.98 -24.70
C TRP A 521 -9.82 25.55 -25.96
N ARG A 522 -8.49 25.70 -25.93
CA ARG A 522 -7.69 26.01 -27.14
C ARG A 522 -6.54 24.99 -27.26
N THR A 523 -6.21 24.63 -28.48
CA THR A 523 -5.04 23.78 -28.77
C THR A 523 -3.80 24.66 -28.88
N ILE A 524 -2.69 24.23 -28.23
CA ILE A 524 -1.41 24.97 -28.18
C ILE A 524 -0.24 24.19 -28.77
N SER A 525 -0.51 23.15 -29.53
CA SER A 525 0.52 22.36 -30.21
C SER A 525 0.04 21.88 -31.57
N GLU A 526 0.98 21.47 -32.42
CA GLU A 526 0.73 20.53 -33.52
C GLU A 526 0.54 19.13 -32.94
N ASP A 527 0.35 18.10 -33.79
CA ASP A 527 0.39 16.68 -33.35
C ASP A 527 1.81 16.37 -32.82
N LEU A 528 1.90 16.13 -31.50
CA LEU A 528 3.16 15.91 -30.80
C LEU A 528 3.64 14.45 -30.85
N THR A 529 2.81 13.58 -31.41
CA THR A 529 3.05 12.12 -31.50
C THR A 529 3.83 11.78 -32.77
N THR A 530 4.14 10.52 -32.97
CA THR A 530 4.68 10.04 -34.27
C THR A 530 3.59 9.96 -35.34
N ASN A 531 2.32 9.97 -34.94
CA ASN A 531 1.15 9.82 -35.80
C ASN A 531 1.22 8.62 -36.75
N ASN A 532 1.78 7.49 -36.27
CA ASN A 532 1.90 6.27 -37.06
C ASN A 532 0.53 5.64 -37.30
N PRO A 533 0.04 5.56 -38.61
CA PRO A 533 -1.29 5.03 -38.89
C PRO A 533 -1.42 3.52 -38.63
N GLU A 534 -0.33 2.76 -38.62
CA GLU A 534 -0.34 1.32 -38.35
C GLU A 534 -0.72 1.04 -36.88
N LYS A 535 -0.46 2.01 -36.01
CA LYS A 535 -0.78 1.93 -34.57
C LYS A 535 -2.13 2.57 -34.20
N GLN A 536 -2.99 2.86 -35.21
CA GLN A 536 -4.30 3.52 -35.04
C GLN A 536 -5.47 2.68 -35.55
N ASN A 537 -5.29 1.35 -35.64
CA ASN A 537 -6.32 0.43 -36.12
C ASN A 537 -7.06 -0.30 -35.00
N GLN A 538 -7.39 0.42 -33.90
CA GLN A 538 -8.05 -0.17 -32.70
C GLN A 538 -9.36 -0.86 -33.03
N LYS A 539 -10.09 -0.42 -34.06
CA LYS A 539 -11.33 -1.07 -34.51
C LYS A 539 -11.16 -2.54 -34.94
N ASP A 540 -9.95 -2.95 -35.27
CA ASP A 540 -9.60 -4.30 -35.69
C ASP A 540 -8.93 -5.10 -34.55
N SER A 541 -8.86 -4.54 -33.34
CA SER A 541 -8.31 -5.18 -32.13
C SER A 541 -9.27 -6.20 -31.52
N GLY A 542 -8.71 -7.27 -30.90
CA GLY A 542 -9.46 -8.32 -30.20
C GLY A 542 -9.34 -9.72 -30.82
N GLY A 543 -8.98 -9.86 -32.08
CA GLY A 543 -8.89 -11.16 -32.75
C GLY A 543 -10.28 -11.76 -33.04
N LEU A 544 -10.58 -12.96 -32.54
CA LEU A 544 -11.86 -13.63 -32.76
C LEU A 544 -13.05 -12.96 -32.05
N SER A 545 -12.78 -12.21 -31.01
CA SER A 545 -13.75 -11.38 -30.32
C SER A 545 -13.24 -9.96 -30.27
N MET A 546 -14.00 -9.05 -30.90
CA MET A 546 -13.62 -7.64 -30.98
C MET A 546 -13.41 -7.07 -29.55
N ASP A 547 -12.29 -6.39 -29.34
CA ASP A 547 -11.99 -5.60 -28.15
C ASP A 547 -11.50 -4.22 -28.58
N ASN A 548 -12.43 -3.27 -28.62
CA ASN A 548 -12.19 -1.88 -28.99
C ASN A 548 -12.69 -0.91 -27.92
N SER A 549 -12.45 -1.26 -26.68
CA SER A 549 -12.84 -0.46 -25.50
C SER A 549 -12.10 0.90 -25.42
N GLY A 550 -11.07 1.13 -26.24
CA GLY A 550 -10.21 2.30 -26.22
C GLY A 550 -8.90 2.10 -25.44
N ALA A 551 -8.73 0.96 -24.79
CA ALA A 551 -7.50 0.61 -24.08
C ALA A 551 -6.27 0.48 -25.03
N GLU A 552 -6.49 0.26 -26.31
CA GLU A 552 -5.51 0.18 -27.37
C GLU A 552 -5.32 1.52 -28.11
N ASN A 553 -5.96 2.62 -27.67
CA ASN A 553 -5.70 3.94 -28.23
C ASN A 553 -4.23 4.29 -28.06
N HIS A 554 -3.61 4.68 -29.17
CA HIS A 554 -2.16 4.90 -29.23
C HIS A 554 -1.84 6.12 -30.10
N THR A 555 -0.59 6.54 -30.13
CA THR A 555 -0.14 7.81 -30.71
C THR A 555 -0.85 8.99 -30.03
N THR A 556 -0.71 9.04 -28.71
CA THR A 556 -1.36 9.99 -27.82
C THR A 556 -0.35 10.59 -26.84
N ILE A 557 -0.68 11.76 -26.30
CA ILE A 557 0.04 12.29 -25.14
C ILE A 557 -0.32 11.48 -23.93
N PHE A 558 0.69 11.10 -23.12
CA PHE A 558 0.51 10.28 -21.93
C PHE A 558 0.91 11.00 -20.63
N THR A 559 1.84 11.94 -20.71
CA THR A 559 2.29 12.72 -19.55
C THR A 559 2.52 14.18 -19.93
N ILE A 560 2.19 15.07 -18.99
CA ILE A 560 2.35 16.52 -19.11
C ILE A 560 3.03 17.00 -17.83
N ALA A 561 4.06 17.87 -17.94
CA ALA A 561 4.70 18.49 -16.80
C ALA A 561 5.02 19.95 -17.08
N GLU A 562 4.25 20.87 -16.47
CA GLU A 562 4.58 22.28 -16.46
C GLU A 562 5.67 22.57 -15.43
N SER A 563 6.68 23.37 -15.78
CA SER A 563 7.69 23.78 -14.81
C SER A 563 7.07 24.67 -13.72
N ARG A 564 7.29 24.34 -12.47
CA ARG A 564 6.87 25.16 -11.32
C ARG A 564 7.60 26.51 -11.27
N LEU A 565 8.74 26.65 -11.99
CA LEU A 565 9.60 27.82 -12.00
C LEU A 565 9.33 28.76 -13.20
N ASP A 566 8.69 28.28 -14.27
CA ASP A 566 8.41 29.06 -15.47
C ASP A 566 7.24 28.44 -16.26
N GLU A 567 6.06 29.08 -16.22
CA GLU A 567 4.84 28.62 -16.91
C GLU A 567 4.98 28.44 -18.42
N ASN A 568 6.03 29.00 -19.03
CA ASN A 568 6.30 28.86 -20.46
C ASN A 568 7.06 27.56 -20.80
N VAL A 569 7.62 26.89 -19.81
CA VAL A 569 8.31 25.61 -19.97
C VAL A 569 7.34 24.49 -19.67
N ILE A 570 6.99 23.71 -20.72
CA ILE A 570 6.08 22.57 -20.59
C ILE A 570 6.72 21.37 -21.29
N TRP A 571 6.78 20.26 -20.60
CA TRP A 571 7.22 18.97 -21.11
C TRP A 571 6.01 18.11 -21.43
N VAL A 572 6.12 17.31 -22.50
CA VAL A 572 5.09 16.35 -22.90
C VAL A 572 5.75 15.06 -23.36
N GLY A 573 5.28 13.93 -22.81
CA GLY A 573 5.66 12.59 -23.24
C GLY A 573 4.51 11.88 -23.94
N THR A 574 4.86 11.07 -24.96
CA THR A 574 3.85 10.32 -25.72
C THR A 574 4.02 8.81 -25.55
N ASP A 575 2.94 8.06 -25.73
CA ASP A 575 2.94 6.59 -25.68
C ASP A 575 3.73 5.95 -26.83
N ASP A 576 4.10 6.71 -27.84
CA ASP A 576 4.88 6.30 -29.01
C ASP A 576 6.32 6.86 -29.02
N GLY A 577 6.79 7.37 -27.87
CA GLY A 577 8.20 7.59 -27.56
C GLY A 577 8.73 9.00 -27.85
N ASN A 578 7.89 10.00 -28.11
CA ASN A 578 8.34 11.38 -28.25
C ASN A 578 8.44 12.08 -26.87
N VAL A 579 9.54 12.77 -26.62
CA VAL A 579 9.73 13.71 -25.51
C VAL A 579 9.76 15.11 -26.12
N GLN A 580 8.72 15.86 -25.92
CA GLN A 580 8.53 17.21 -26.46
C GLN A 580 8.71 18.26 -25.39
N VAL A 581 9.36 19.37 -25.70
CA VAL A 581 9.49 20.50 -24.80
C VAL A 581 9.19 21.83 -25.54
N THR A 582 8.42 22.68 -24.89
CA THR A 582 8.28 24.09 -25.25
C THR A 582 8.93 24.99 -24.19
N LYS A 583 9.45 26.14 -24.62
CA LYS A 583 10.01 27.18 -23.74
C LYS A 583 9.30 28.53 -23.90
N ASN A 584 8.16 28.52 -24.57
CA ASN A 584 7.42 29.73 -24.94
C ASN A 584 5.89 29.54 -24.89
N GLY A 585 5.41 28.68 -23.97
CA GLY A 585 3.99 28.44 -23.75
C GLY A 585 3.26 27.77 -24.91
N GLY A 586 3.92 26.84 -25.61
CA GLY A 586 3.33 26.06 -26.69
C GLY A 586 3.43 26.70 -28.08
N LYS A 587 4.12 27.85 -28.25
CA LYS A 587 4.26 28.46 -29.57
C LYS A 587 5.17 27.67 -30.50
N THR A 588 6.19 27.03 -29.94
CA THR A 588 7.10 26.12 -30.66
C THR A 588 7.46 24.94 -29.77
N TRP A 589 7.62 23.77 -30.37
CA TRP A 589 7.95 22.53 -29.70
C TRP A 589 9.23 21.93 -30.26
N SER A 590 9.99 21.22 -29.44
CA SER A 590 11.20 20.50 -29.81
C SER A 590 11.13 19.07 -29.32
N ASN A 591 11.22 18.10 -30.23
CA ASN A 591 11.33 16.68 -29.85
C ASN A 591 12.78 16.37 -29.45
N THR A 592 12.99 15.96 -28.23
CA THR A 592 14.30 15.67 -27.64
C THR A 592 14.60 14.18 -27.51
N ALA A 593 13.64 13.30 -27.77
CA ALA A 593 13.81 11.84 -27.66
C ALA A 593 15.00 11.30 -28.45
N LYS A 594 15.29 11.89 -29.62
CA LYS A 594 16.46 11.53 -30.44
C LYS A 594 17.82 11.79 -29.79
N ASN A 595 17.85 12.59 -28.73
CA ASN A 595 19.07 12.91 -27.98
C ASN A 595 19.37 11.91 -26.86
N ILE A 596 18.44 10.95 -26.63
CA ILE A 596 18.57 9.92 -25.59
C ILE A 596 19.35 8.74 -26.16
N SER A 597 20.53 8.48 -25.60
CA SER A 597 21.36 7.34 -25.99
C SER A 597 20.98 6.09 -25.18
N GLY A 598 20.94 4.92 -25.83
CA GLY A 598 20.68 3.64 -25.17
C GLY A 598 19.20 3.31 -24.94
N LEU A 599 18.29 4.21 -25.30
CA LEU A 599 16.84 3.95 -25.26
C LEU A 599 16.38 3.29 -26.57
N PRO A 600 15.65 2.17 -26.57
CA PRO A 600 15.02 1.63 -27.76
C PRO A 600 14.04 2.63 -28.40
N ALA A 601 13.97 2.65 -29.71
CA ALA A 601 13.11 3.58 -30.43
C ALA A 601 11.63 3.33 -30.13
N ASN A 602 10.86 4.41 -30.01
CA ASN A 602 9.41 4.40 -29.72
C ASN A 602 9.04 3.77 -28.36
N THR A 603 9.94 3.74 -27.39
CA THR A 603 9.63 3.31 -26.03
C THR A 603 8.68 4.33 -25.38
N TRP A 604 7.61 3.87 -24.81
CA TRP A 604 6.56 4.66 -24.17
C TRP A 604 7.13 5.61 -23.09
N VAL A 605 6.86 6.91 -23.21
CA VAL A 605 7.22 7.91 -22.17
C VAL A 605 6.17 7.84 -21.09
N TYR A 606 6.45 7.12 -20.02
CA TYR A 606 5.47 6.85 -18.97
C TYR A 606 5.28 8.04 -18.02
N HIS A 607 6.38 8.70 -17.65
CA HIS A 607 6.34 9.86 -16.77
C HIS A 607 7.43 10.89 -17.12
N ILE A 608 7.10 12.17 -16.95
CA ILE A 608 8.06 13.26 -16.96
C ILE A 608 7.87 14.08 -15.70
N GLU A 609 8.96 14.32 -14.96
CA GLU A 609 9.02 15.23 -13.81
C GLU A 609 9.84 16.45 -14.19
N ALA A 610 9.25 17.64 -14.14
CA ALA A 610 9.97 18.89 -14.30
C ALA A 610 10.57 19.29 -12.95
N SER A 611 11.89 19.50 -12.91
CA SER A 611 12.59 19.81 -11.66
C SER A 611 12.02 21.07 -10.97
N VAL A 612 11.91 20.99 -9.65
CA VAL A 612 11.51 22.11 -8.80
C VAL A 612 12.69 23.03 -8.44
N HIS A 613 13.92 22.64 -8.78
CA HIS A 613 15.14 23.39 -8.47
C HIS A 613 15.72 24.16 -9.66
N ASP A 614 15.54 23.64 -10.87
CA ASP A 614 16.05 24.27 -12.11
C ASP A 614 15.11 23.99 -13.28
N LYS A 615 14.63 25.06 -13.94
CA LYS A 615 13.68 24.96 -15.04
C LYS A 615 14.19 24.28 -16.31
N ALA A 616 15.51 24.14 -16.45
CA ALA A 616 16.13 23.43 -17.57
C ALA A 616 16.26 21.93 -17.31
N THR A 617 16.06 21.52 -16.06
CA THR A 617 16.20 20.14 -15.60
C THR A 617 14.84 19.44 -15.65
N ALA A 618 14.87 18.20 -16.14
CA ALA A 618 13.74 17.28 -16.10
C ALA A 618 14.22 15.82 -16.02
N TYR A 619 13.34 14.99 -15.51
CA TYR A 619 13.50 13.54 -15.46
C TYR A 619 12.48 12.90 -16.38
N ALA A 620 12.86 11.83 -17.09
CA ALA A 620 11.96 11.08 -17.94
C ALA A 620 12.07 9.58 -17.64
N VAL A 621 10.93 8.94 -17.41
CA VAL A 621 10.79 7.50 -17.18
C VAL A 621 10.15 6.88 -18.41
N PHE A 622 10.76 5.82 -18.92
CA PHE A 622 10.27 5.09 -20.08
C PHE A 622 9.95 3.65 -19.71
N ASP A 623 8.92 3.13 -20.33
CA ASP A 623 8.39 1.80 -20.07
C ASP A 623 8.34 0.97 -21.37
N GLY A 624 9.19 -0.05 -21.45
CA GLY A 624 9.28 -0.97 -22.58
C GLY A 624 8.45 -2.25 -22.42
N HIS A 625 7.75 -2.44 -21.27
CA HIS A 625 7.12 -3.72 -20.98
C HIS A 625 6.11 -4.17 -22.03
N THR A 626 5.34 -3.24 -22.65
CA THR A 626 4.40 -3.53 -23.74
C THR A 626 5.06 -4.00 -25.04
N SER A 627 6.39 -4.02 -25.08
CA SER A 627 7.22 -4.60 -26.14
C SER A 627 8.03 -5.81 -25.66
N GLY A 628 7.77 -6.29 -24.43
CA GLY A 628 8.52 -7.40 -23.81
C GLY A 628 9.91 -7.00 -23.29
N ASP A 629 10.17 -5.70 -23.14
CA ASP A 629 11.41 -5.18 -22.59
C ASP A 629 11.18 -4.66 -21.17
N PHE A 630 11.71 -5.36 -20.18
CA PHE A 630 11.53 -5.05 -18.76
C PHE A 630 12.70 -4.28 -18.14
N ALA A 631 13.64 -3.82 -18.96
CA ALA A 631 14.76 -3.01 -18.48
C ALA A 631 14.26 -1.65 -17.93
N PRO A 632 14.87 -1.14 -16.85
CA PRO A 632 14.57 0.19 -16.36
C PRO A 632 15.19 1.27 -17.24
N TYR A 633 14.42 2.28 -17.58
CA TYR A 633 14.85 3.42 -18.39
C TYR A 633 14.47 4.72 -17.67
N VAL A 634 15.42 5.36 -17.01
CA VAL A 634 15.25 6.65 -16.33
C VAL A 634 16.40 7.58 -16.72
N TYR A 635 16.04 8.76 -17.20
CA TYR A 635 17.02 9.73 -17.72
C TYR A 635 16.79 11.10 -17.09
N LYS A 636 17.89 11.83 -16.88
CA LYS A 636 17.93 13.22 -16.42
C LYS A 636 18.52 14.12 -17.50
N THR A 637 17.90 15.27 -17.75
CA THR A 637 18.47 16.39 -18.52
C THR A 637 18.66 17.62 -17.61
N THR A 638 19.62 18.48 -17.94
CA THR A 638 19.86 19.78 -17.28
C THR A 638 19.94 20.93 -18.28
N ASP A 639 19.50 20.71 -19.52
CA ASP A 639 19.67 21.64 -20.65
C ASP A 639 18.47 21.63 -21.62
N TYR A 640 17.24 21.45 -21.08
CA TYR A 640 16.00 21.38 -21.85
C TYR A 640 15.99 20.21 -22.87
N GLY A 641 16.65 19.10 -22.55
CA GLY A 641 16.68 17.90 -23.39
C GLY A 641 17.66 17.94 -24.55
N LEU A 642 18.60 18.89 -24.57
CA LEU A 642 19.69 18.86 -25.56
C LEU A 642 20.61 17.66 -25.29
N THR A 643 20.79 17.30 -24.01
CA THR A 643 21.48 16.08 -23.57
C THR A 643 20.67 15.36 -22.49
N TRP A 644 20.73 14.04 -22.50
CA TRP A 644 20.10 13.16 -21.51
C TRP A 644 21.11 12.15 -20.99
N ASN A 645 21.14 11.97 -19.67
CA ASN A 645 22.01 11.00 -19.01
C ASN A 645 21.14 9.97 -18.27
N SER A 646 21.45 8.69 -18.42
CA SER A 646 20.84 7.64 -17.63
C SER A 646 21.24 7.77 -16.17
N ILE A 647 20.26 7.62 -15.27
CA ILE A 647 20.45 7.59 -13.81
C ILE A 647 20.06 6.23 -13.22
N VAL A 648 19.99 5.19 -14.05
CA VAL A 648 19.71 3.81 -13.63
C VAL A 648 21.01 3.09 -13.32
N THR A 649 20.98 2.24 -12.29
CA THR A 649 22.06 1.32 -11.91
C THR A 649 21.54 -0.12 -11.86
N ASP A 650 22.43 -1.09 -11.69
CA ASP A 650 22.07 -2.50 -11.52
C ASP A 650 21.24 -2.78 -10.25
N ASP A 651 21.08 -1.79 -9.37
CA ASP A 651 20.23 -1.89 -8.18
C ASP A 651 18.73 -1.98 -8.53
N ILE A 652 18.33 -1.45 -9.72
CA ILE A 652 16.93 -1.44 -10.17
C ILE A 652 16.66 -2.64 -11.08
N PRO A 653 15.92 -3.65 -10.62
CA PRO A 653 15.83 -4.94 -11.31
C PRO A 653 14.77 -5.00 -12.42
N ILE A 654 13.91 -3.97 -12.55
CA ILE A 654 12.74 -3.99 -13.42
C ILE A 654 12.36 -2.57 -13.85
N PHE A 655 11.50 -2.44 -14.86
CA PHE A 655 11.04 -1.16 -15.37
C PHE A 655 10.38 -0.29 -14.28
N ALA A 656 10.55 1.03 -14.44
CA ALA A 656 10.01 2.05 -13.55
C ALA A 656 8.74 2.68 -14.14
N ARG A 657 7.93 3.28 -13.26
CA ARG A 657 6.67 3.94 -13.60
C ARG A 657 6.70 5.46 -13.34
N ASN A 658 7.28 5.86 -12.23
CA ASN A 658 7.25 7.26 -11.79
C ASN A 658 8.56 7.62 -11.10
N ILE A 659 8.96 8.88 -11.22
CA ILE A 659 10.07 9.45 -10.46
C ILE A 659 9.59 10.75 -9.82
N GLN A 660 9.99 11.01 -8.57
CA GLN A 660 9.72 12.22 -7.84
C GLN A 660 11.00 12.82 -7.28
N GLU A 661 11.26 14.09 -7.60
CA GLU A 661 12.37 14.87 -7.02
C GLU A 661 11.94 15.48 -5.67
N ASP A 662 12.81 15.40 -4.65
CA ASP A 662 12.55 16.09 -3.38
C ASP A 662 12.67 17.62 -3.56
N TYR A 663 11.74 18.35 -2.96
CA TYR A 663 11.68 19.82 -3.10
C TYR A 663 12.71 20.59 -2.26
N VAL A 664 13.50 19.88 -1.41
CA VAL A 664 14.58 20.46 -0.58
C VAL A 664 15.96 20.05 -1.08
N ASN A 665 16.14 18.76 -1.37
CA ASN A 665 17.42 18.20 -1.80
C ASN A 665 17.32 17.64 -3.23
N PRO A 666 17.92 18.28 -4.26
CA PRO A 666 17.82 17.84 -5.65
C PRO A 666 18.52 16.50 -5.94
N ASP A 667 19.31 15.99 -5.01
CA ASP A 667 19.96 14.68 -5.12
C ASP A 667 19.12 13.55 -4.49
N LEU A 668 18.06 13.89 -3.74
CA LEU A 668 17.11 12.93 -3.17
C LEU A 668 15.98 12.68 -4.17
N LEU A 669 15.93 11.46 -4.71
CA LEU A 669 14.92 11.05 -5.69
C LEU A 669 14.22 9.77 -5.21
N PHE A 670 12.95 9.65 -5.56
CA PHE A 670 12.10 8.50 -5.28
C PHE A 670 11.62 7.90 -6.59
N LEU A 671 11.83 6.60 -6.77
CA LEU A 671 11.50 5.89 -8.00
C LEU A 671 10.48 4.78 -7.72
N GLY A 672 9.30 4.90 -8.28
CA GLY A 672 8.29 3.84 -8.30
C GLY A 672 8.55 2.84 -9.41
N THR A 673 8.61 1.58 -9.06
CA THR A 673 8.84 0.46 -9.99
C THR A 673 7.74 -0.60 -9.86
N GLU A 674 7.75 -1.58 -10.73
CA GLU A 674 6.87 -2.77 -10.65
C GLU A 674 7.17 -3.63 -9.39
N LYS A 675 8.33 -3.47 -8.76
CA LYS A 675 8.74 -4.20 -7.54
C LYS A 675 8.98 -3.29 -6.33
N GLY A 676 8.24 -2.19 -6.21
CA GLY A 676 8.30 -1.32 -5.04
C GLY A 676 9.00 0.01 -5.24
N LEU A 677 9.39 0.62 -4.12
CA LEU A 677 10.01 1.93 -4.04
C LEU A 677 11.53 1.84 -3.96
N PHE A 678 12.22 2.58 -4.80
CA PHE A 678 13.68 2.78 -4.73
C PHE A 678 14.00 4.24 -4.39
N ILE A 679 15.00 4.45 -3.54
CA ILE A 679 15.39 5.76 -3.04
C ILE A 679 16.88 5.98 -3.31
N THR A 680 17.21 7.16 -3.84
CA THR A 680 18.59 7.65 -3.94
C THR A 680 18.72 9.00 -3.25
N ASN A 681 19.84 9.28 -2.62
CA ASN A 681 20.20 10.60 -2.10
C ASN A 681 21.53 11.14 -2.68
N ASN A 682 21.91 10.61 -3.83
CA ASN A 682 23.10 11.00 -4.57
C ASN A 682 22.81 11.21 -6.07
N GLY A 683 21.58 11.60 -6.41
CA GLY A 683 21.17 11.95 -7.76
C GLY A 683 21.09 10.78 -8.74
N GLY A 684 20.94 9.54 -8.24
CA GLY A 684 20.84 8.34 -9.05
C GLY A 684 22.16 7.59 -9.28
N GLU A 685 23.24 7.95 -8.58
CA GLU A 685 24.52 7.20 -8.66
C GLU A 685 24.40 5.80 -8.03
N SER A 686 23.50 5.64 -7.05
CA SER A 686 23.08 4.35 -6.46
C SER A 686 21.67 4.42 -5.92
N TRP A 687 20.96 3.28 -5.89
CA TRP A 687 19.60 3.18 -5.43
C TRP A 687 19.46 2.16 -4.31
N SER A 688 18.53 2.38 -3.41
CA SER A 688 18.24 1.50 -2.26
C SER A 688 16.77 1.13 -2.24
N HIS A 689 16.48 -0.16 -2.16
CA HIS A 689 15.11 -0.66 -2.08
C HIS A 689 14.51 -0.41 -0.70
N PHE A 690 13.35 0.21 -0.63
CA PHE A 690 12.64 0.47 0.61
C PHE A 690 11.60 -0.63 0.90
N THR A 691 11.82 -1.42 1.96
CA THR A 691 10.99 -2.60 2.30
C THR A 691 10.37 -2.53 3.70
N LYS A 692 10.50 -1.40 4.42
CA LYS A 692 10.03 -1.29 5.81
C LYS A 692 8.51 -1.15 5.88
N ASN A 693 7.82 -2.22 6.23
CA ASN A 693 6.36 -2.34 6.20
C ASN A 693 5.77 -2.04 4.81
N MET A 694 6.49 -2.43 3.77
CA MET A 694 6.10 -2.25 2.39
C MET A 694 6.46 -3.50 1.59
N PRO A 695 5.48 -4.28 1.12
CA PRO A 695 5.72 -5.40 0.23
C PRO A 695 6.22 -4.89 -1.14
N PRO A 696 6.87 -5.72 -1.96
CA PRO A 696 7.33 -5.36 -3.30
C PRO A 696 6.17 -5.26 -4.30
N VAL A 697 5.22 -4.36 -3.99
CA VAL A 697 4.04 -4.03 -4.80
C VAL A 697 4.39 -2.97 -5.84
N ALA A 698 3.76 -3.02 -7.01
CA ALA A 698 3.94 -2.01 -8.04
C ALA A 698 3.55 -0.60 -7.53
N VAL A 699 4.51 0.34 -7.57
CA VAL A 699 4.30 1.75 -7.23
C VAL A 699 4.09 2.53 -8.51
N HIS A 700 2.84 2.86 -8.81
CA HIS A 700 2.49 3.54 -10.06
C HIS A 700 2.68 5.04 -10.00
N TYR A 701 2.43 5.66 -8.84
CA TYR A 701 2.58 7.10 -8.69
C TYR A 701 3.05 7.48 -7.29
N ILE A 702 3.82 8.57 -7.21
CA ILE A 702 4.41 9.09 -5.97
C ILE A 702 4.12 10.59 -5.89
N GLU A 703 3.73 11.05 -4.72
CA GLU A 703 3.56 12.46 -4.38
C GLU A 703 4.26 12.82 -3.09
N LEU A 704 4.80 14.02 -3.01
CA LEU A 704 5.37 14.60 -1.80
C LEU A 704 4.44 15.65 -1.21
N GLN A 705 3.94 15.41 0.00
CA GLN A 705 3.19 16.39 0.75
C GLN A 705 4.15 17.36 1.46
N SER A 706 4.17 18.63 1.02
CA SER A 706 5.22 19.58 1.39
C SER A 706 5.16 20.10 2.83
N LYS A 707 4.00 20.08 3.50
CA LYS A 707 3.86 20.55 4.87
C LYS A 707 4.29 19.52 5.91
N THR A 708 4.00 18.24 5.65
CA THR A 708 4.32 17.14 6.56
C THR A 708 5.61 16.40 6.19
N ASN A 709 6.14 16.65 4.99
CA ASN A 709 7.25 15.90 4.38
C ASN A 709 6.90 14.40 4.18
N ASP A 710 5.65 14.08 3.94
CA ASP A 710 5.23 12.71 3.72
C ASP A 710 5.42 12.31 2.26
N LEU A 711 5.96 11.12 2.03
CA LEU A 711 5.98 10.48 0.73
C LEU A 711 4.74 9.59 0.61
N VAL A 712 3.84 9.97 -0.28
CA VAL A 712 2.58 9.26 -0.52
C VAL A 712 2.69 8.46 -1.80
N MET A 713 2.38 7.17 -1.75
CA MET A 713 2.52 6.24 -2.86
C MET A 713 1.17 5.62 -3.22
N GLY A 714 0.75 5.79 -4.48
CA GLY A 714 -0.34 5.05 -5.08
C GLY A 714 0.18 3.72 -5.63
N THR A 715 -0.23 2.63 -5.00
CA THR A 715 0.19 1.29 -5.40
C THR A 715 -0.87 0.59 -6.24
N HIS A 716 -0.44 -0.32 -7.11
CA HIS A 716 -1.36 -1.09 -7.95
C HIS A 716 -1.64 -2.48 -7.36
N GLY A 717 -2.21 -2.48 -6.12
CA GLY A 717 -2.57 -3.74 -5.45
C GLY A 717 -2.54 -3.71 -3.93
N ARG A 718 -2.06 -2.62 -3.30
CA ARG A 718 -2.05 -2.45 -1.83
C ARG A 718 -2.57 -1.09 -1.37
N GLY A 719 -3.36 -0.43 -2.24
CA GLY A 719 -3.93 0.88 -1.94
C GLY A 719 -2.87 1.98 -1.80
N VAL A 720 -3.14 2.94 -0.93
CA VAL A 720 -2.22 4.04 -0.62
C VAL A 720 -1.31 3.67 0.55
N ILE A 721 -0.02 3.84 0.34
CA ILE A 721 1.03 3.63 1.33
C ILE A 721 1.74 4.97 1.57
N ILE A 722 1.98 5.33 2.84
CA ILE A 722 2.59 6.60 3.21
C ILE A 722 3.87 6.34 4.04
N LEU A 723 4.97 6.96 3.65
CA LEU A 723 6.16 7.09 4.48
C LEU A 723 6.14 8.49 5.10
N ASP A 724 5.81 8.53 6.39
CA ASP A 724 5.73 9.79 7.13
C ASP A 724 7.13 10.41 7.29
N ASP A 725 7.22 11.72 7.05
CA ASP A 725 8.40 12.55 7.26
C ASP A 725 9.74 11.98 6.75
N ILE A 726 9.99 12.23 5.47
CA ILE A 726 11.23 11.81 4.79
C ILE A 726 12.43 12.73 5.11
N SER A 727 12.28 13.73 5.95
CA SER A 727 13.35 14.71 6.23
C SER A 727 14.69 14.10 6.65
N PRO A 728 14.76 12.98 7.42
CA PRO A 728 16.03 12.33 7.70
C PRO A 728 16.82 11.87 6.47
N LEU A 729 16.11 11.49 5.39
CA LEU A 729 16.77 11.02 4.16
C LEU A 729 17.53 12.13 3.44
N ARG A 730 17.14 13.40 3.64
CA ARG A 730 17.79 14.59 3.06
C ARG A 730 19.19 14.83 3.60
N GLU A 731 19.45 14.40 4.86
CA GLU A 731 20.67 14.69 5.60
C GLU A 731 21.68 13.54 5.60
N ILE A 732 21.25 12.29 5.35
CA ILE A 732 22.14 11.13 5.41
C ILE A 732 23.18 11.21 4.28
N ASN A 733 24.43 11.45 4.66
CA ASN A 733 25.57 11.45 3.74
C ASN A 733 26.83 10.92 4.45
N SER A 734 27.99 10.94 3.79
CA SER A 734 29.25 10.43 4.32
C SER A 734 29.68 11.07 5.64
N ASP A 735 29.38 12.36 5.86
CA ASP A 735 29.75 13.08 7.08
C ASP A 735 28.96 12.59 8.28
N GLN A 736 27.62 12.45 8.13
CA GLN A 736 26.75 11.91 9.18
C GLN A 736 27.09 10.45 9.50
N LEU A 737 27.45 9.66 8.48
CA LEU A 737 27.85 8.26 8.67
C LEU A 737 29.24 8.10 9.34
N SER A 738 30.07 9.15 9.31
CA SER A 738 31.35 9.20 10.03
C SER A 738 31.18 9.61 11.49
N SER A 739 30.04 10.15 11.88
CA SER A 739 29.73 10.58 13.23
C SER A 739 29.51 9.41 14.19
N LYS A 740 29.49 9.65 15.49
CA LYS A 740 29.09 8.65 16.48
C LYS A 740 27.58 8.57 16.69
N LEU A 741 26.90 9.69 16.49
CA LEU A 741 25.47 9.91 16.50
C LEU A 741 25.20 11.26 15.85
N HIS A 742 24.17 11.36 15.01
CA HIS A 742 23.67 12.60 14.43
C HIS A 742 22.19 12.75 14.77
N PHE A 743 21.80 13.90 15.32
CA PHE A 743 20.40 14.26 15.51
C PHE A 743 19.84 14.87 14.21
N PHE A 744 18.62 14.49 13.86
CA PHE A 744 17.81 15.18 12.87
C PHE A 744 16.90 16.19 13.55
N GLU A 745 16.30 17.09 12.77
CA GLU A 745 15.30 18.03 13.29
C GLU A 745 14.13 17.25 13.90
N PRO A 746 13.75 17.54 15.15
CA PRO A 746 12.63 16.85 15.78
C PRO A 746 11.30 17.33 15.19
N THR A 747 10.31 16.44 15.15
CA THR A 747 8.97 16.72 14.61
C THR A 747 7.90 16.51 15.68
N GLY A 748 6.68 17.01 15.40
CA GLY A 748 5.59 16.96 16.38
C GLY A 748 5.80 17.92 17.56
N MET A 749 6.45 19.05 17.32
CA MET A 749 6.74 20.05 18.36
C MET A 749 5.56 20.97 18.67
N LEU A 750 4.50 20.88 17.89
CA LEU A 750 3.25 21.58 18.12
C LEU A 750 2.35 20.76 19.07
N MET A 751 2.12 21.25 20.27
CA MET A 751 1.18 20.63 21.22
C MET A 751 -0.24 20.97 20.80
N SER A 752 -0.86 20.11 20.00
CA SER A 752 -2.25 20.25 19.58
C SER A 752 -3.18 19.47 20.53
N ASP A 753 -4.35 20.04 20.74
CA ASP A 753 -5.48 19.43 21.47
C ASP A 753 -6.64 19.08 20.51
N LYS A 754 -6.40 19.17 19.19
CA LYS A 754 -7.38 18.78 18.19
C LYS A 754 -7.77 17.32 18.37
N SER A 755 -9.08 17.08 18.43
CA SER A 755 -9.65 15.75 18.41
C SER A 755 -10.31 15.52 17.05
N TYR A 756 -9.88 14.48 16.36
CA TYR A 756 -10.50 14.04 15.09
C TYR A 756 -11.71 13.12 15.34
N GLY A 757 -12.31 13.22 16.54
CA GLY A 757 -13.43 12.40 17.01
C GLY A 757 -12.98 11.22 17.85
N PHE A 758 -13.95 10.54 18.45
CA PHE A 758 -13.67 9.37 19.31
C PHE A 758 -13.31 8.12 18.48
N GLY A 759 -13.40 8.20 17.16
CA GLY A 759 -13.26 7.06 16.26
C GLY A 759 -14.40 6.04 16.41
N SER A 760 -14.53 5.15 15.46
CA SER A 760 -15.39 3.99 15.63
C SER A 760 -14.60 2.87 16.31
N SER A 761 -14.53 2.89 17.63
CA SER A 761 -13.98 1.76 18.40
C SER A 761 -14.84 0.50 18.35
N PHE A 762 -15.89 0.51 17.54
CA PHE A 762 -16.80 -0.61 17.30
C PHE A 762 -16.43 -1.45 16.08
N GLY A 763 -15.32 -1.14 15.39
CA GLY A 763 -14.79 -1.92 14.31
C GLY A 763 -14.41 -3.34 14.76
N ALA A 764 -14.75 -4.33 13.95
CA ALA A 764 -14.26 -5.70 14.12
C ALA A 764 -13.05 -5.92 13.21
N GLU A 765 -12.28 -6.98 13.43
CA GLU A 765 -11.17 -7.41 12.56
C GLU A 765 -11.62 -7.71 11.11
N THR A 766 -12.92 -7.77 10.87
CA THR A 766 -13.55 -7.92 9.55
C THR A 766 -13.50 -6.64 8.71
N GLN A 767 -13.11 -5.50 9.29
CA GLN A 767 -12.96 -4.23 8.59
C GLN A 767 -11.51 -3.78 8.63
N PHE A 768 -11.02 -3.30 7.50
CA PHE A 768 -9.72 -2.64 7.43
C PHE A 768 -9.79 -1.24 8.07
N VAL A 769 -8.80 -0.94 8.89
CA VAL A 769 -8.61 0.39 9.48
C VAL A 769 -7.18 0.82 9.20
N GLY A 770 -7.03 1.89 8.42
CA GLY A 770 -5.73 2.45 8.06
C GLY A 770 -5.03 3.11 9.24
N GLU A 771 -3.70 2.99 9.27
CA GLU A 771 -2.88 3.53 10.34
C GLU A 771 -2.81 5.06 10.28
N ASN A 772 -2.99 5.71 11.43
CA ASN A 772 -2.77 7.15 11.58
C ASN A 772 -1.28 7.49 11.76
N PRO A 773 -0.81 8.68 11.33
CA PRO A 773 0.52 9.16 11.66
C PRO A 773 0.63 9.45 13.17
N THR A 774 1.86 9.48 13.67
CA THR A 774 2.13 9.90 15.05
C THR A 774 2.10 11.43 15.14
N THR A 775 1.24 11.97 16.01
CA THR A 775 1.06 13.42 16.21
C THR A 775 1.80 13.99 17.43
N ILE A 776 2.51 13.14 18.19
CA ILE A 776 3.32 13.55 19.36
C ILE A 776 4.77 13.79 18.98
N ALA A 777 5.55 14.41 19.88
CA ALA A 777 6.96 14.70 19.68
C ALA A 777 7.76 13.45 19.30
N GLN A 778 8.55 13.57 18.23
CA GLN A 778 9.46 12.54 17.74
C GLN A 778 10.88 13.09 17.68
N PHE A 779 11.79 12.43 18.38
CA PHE A 779 13.23 12.69 18.32
C PHE A 779 13.86 11.65 17.42
N LYS A 780 14.42 12.10 16.31
CA LYS A 780 15.05 11.25 15.31
C LYS A 780 16.55 11.41 15.37
N TYR A 781 17.29 10.31 15.31
CA TYR A 781 18.75 10.35 15.26
C TYR A 781 19.31 9.15 14.50
N LEU A 782 20.45 9.37 13.86
CA LEU A 782 21.19 8.35 13.13
C LEU A 782 22.25 7.71 14.04
N LEU A 783 22.28 6.37 14.06
CA LEU A 783 23.41 5.61 14.55
C LEU A 783 24.09 4.92 13.35
N PRO A 784 25.29 5.34 12.93
CA PRO A 784 26.01 4.66 11.84
C PRO A 784 26.32 3.19 12.13
N LYS A 785 26.36 2.82 13.42
CA LYS A 785 26.59 1.44 13.89
C LYS A 785 25.67 1.15 15.07
N ARG A 786 25.15 -0.07 15.14
CA ARG A 786 24.34 -0.55 16.28
C ARG A 786 25.12 -0.38 17.59
N HIS A 787 24.48 0.18 18.62
CA HIS A 787 25.04 0.27 19.97
C HIS A 787 24.83 -1.04 20.73
N THR A 788 25.88 -1.88 20.84
CA THR A 788 25.79 -3.21 21.42
C THR A 788 26.25 -3.30 22.87
N PHE A 789 27.17 -2.42 23.29
CA PHE A 789 27.77 -2.48 24.64
C PHE A 789 27.73 -1.14 25.35
N GLY A 790 27.51 -1.20 26.65
CA GLY A 790 27.46 -0.03 27.52
C GLY A 790 26.07 0.56 27.69
N LYS A 791 25.95 1.44 28.68
CA LYS A 791 24.70 2.14 28.97
C LYS A 791 24.43 3.21 27.91
N MET A 792 23.21 3.29 27.44
CA MET A 792 22.70 4.38 26.61
C MET A 792 21.42 4.88 27.26
N THR A 793 21.32 6.18 27.52
CA THR A 793 20.13 6.82 28.12
C THR A 793 19.72 8.01 27.29
N MET A 794 18.45 8.34 27.33
CA MET A 794 17.85 9.51 26.71
C MET A 794 16.98 10.23 27.73
N GLU A 795 17.15 11.52 27.84
CA GLU A 795 16.46 12.34 28.84
C GLU A 795 16.02 13.66 28.20
N ILE A 796 14.87 14.17 28.62
CA ILE A 796 14.42 15.53 28.33
C ILE A 796 14.75 16.39 29.53
N HIS A 797 15.40 17.53 29.28
CA HIS A 797 15.79 18.49 30.31
C HIS A 797 15.16 19.87 30.03
N ASP A 798 14.94 20.64 31.07
CA ASP A 798 14.74 22.08 30.96
C ASP A 798 16.08 22.79 30.71
N LEU A 799 16.05 24.12 30.57
CA LEU A 799 17.27 24.92 30.35
C LEU A 799 18.13 25.03 31.60
N GLU A 800 17.59 24.80 32.79
CA GLU A 800 18.30 24.74 34.05
C GLU A 800 19.03 23.40 34.24
N GLY A 801 18.74 22.41 33.42
CA GLY A 801 19.35 21.07 33.43
C GLY A 801 18.60 20.05 34.31
N ASN A 802 17.39 20.35 34.77
CA ASN A 802 16.56 19.41 35.49
C ASN A 802 15.98 18.36 34.53
N VAL A 803 15.96 17.11 34.96
CA VAL A 803 15.38 16.01 34.19
C VAL A 803 13.87 16.06 34.27
N ILE A 804 13.22 16.35 33.15
CA ILE A 804 11.77 16.40 32.99
C ILE A 804 11.21 15.00 32.73
N SER A 805 11.83 14.25 31.82
CA SER A 805 11.39 12.91 31.43
C SER A 805 12.57 12.02 31.06
N LYS A 806 12.43 10.70 31.25
CA LYS A 806 13.39 9.68 30.83
C LYS A 806 12.77 8.82 29.76
N LEU A 807 13.44 8.72 28.64
CA LEU A 807 13.01 7.98 27.46
C LEU A 807 13.89 6.74 27.23
N SER A 808 13.36 5.77 26.54
CA SER A 808 14.12 4.59 26.12
C SER A 808 14.72 4.83 24.73
N PRO A 809 16.07 4.99 24.60
CA PRO A 809 16.69 5.26 23.32
C PRO A 809 16.71 4.00 22.42
N GLY A 810 16.48 4.17 21.13
CA GLY A 810 16.77 3.17 20.12
C GLY A 810 18.28 2.90 20.01
N LYS A 811 18.67 1.69 19.66
CA LYS A 811 20.09 1.27 19.59
C LYS A 811 20.45 0.62 18.26
N SER A 812 19.55 0.64 17.30
CA SER A 812 19.71 0.01 15.99
C SER A 812 20.64 0.83 15.09
N LYS A 813 21.32 0.18 14.13
CA LYS A 813 21.95 0.89 13.03
C LYS A 813 20.88 1.60 12.20
N GLY A 814 21.19 2.81 11.71
CA GLY A 814 20.29 3.63 10.91
C GLY A 814 19.53 4.65 11.75
N VAL A 815 18.41 5.13 11.21
CA VAL A 815 17.52 6.08 11.86
C VAL A 815 16.82 5.40 13.04
N ASN A 816 16.85 6.06 14.20
CA ASN A 816 16.12 5.66 15.40
C ASN A 816 15.11 6.75 15.73
N ILE A 817 13.88 6.38 16.06
CA ILE A 817 12.77 7.31 16.34
C ILE A 817 12.26 7.06 17.76
N VAL A 818 12.35 8.07 18.62
CA VAL A 818 11.87 8.02 20.00
C VAL A 818 10.74 9.02 20.18
N ARG A 819 9.62 8.54 20.70
CA ARG A 819 8.39 9.33 20.87
C ARG A 819 8.25 9.84 22.30
N TRP A 820 7.71 11.05 22.44
CA TRP A 820 7.43 11.67 23.74
C TRP A 820 6.10 12.43 23.67
N ASN A 821 5.23 12.18 24.61
CA ASN A 821 3.88 12.77 24.66
C ASN A 821 3.80 14.07 25.48
N TYR A 822 4.89 14.83 25.54
CA TYR A 822 5.04 16.12 26.23
C TYR A 822 4.81 16.04 27.74
N THR A 823 5.05 14.89 28.38
CA THR A 823 4.74 14.69 29.79
C THR A 823 5.98 14.60 30.65
N MET A 824 5.81 15.04 31.88
CA MET A 824 6.76 14.84 32.98
C MET A 824 6.64 13.41 33.55
N LYS A 825 7.50 13.08 34.54
CA LYS A 825 7.36 11.83 35.30
C LYS A 825 6.02 11.79 36.01
N GLN A 826 5.37 10.63 36.07
CA GLN A 826 4.16 10.43 36.85
C GLN A 826 4.37 10.69 38.35
N PRO A 827 3.37 11.22 39.07
CA PRO A 827 3.46 11.29 40.50
C PRO A 827 3.47 9.89 41.11
N LYS A 828 4.16 9.73 42.20
CA LYS A 828 4.06 8.53 43.04
C LYS A 828 2.74 8.51 43.76
N VAL A 829 1.94 7.46 43.57
CA VAL A 829 0.59 7.33 44.16
C VAL A 829 0.60 6.31 45.29
N ALA A 830 -0.12 6.58 46.36
CA ALA A 830 -0.27 5.67 47.51
C ALA A 830 -0.86 4.32 47.07
N LYS A 831 -0.35 3.23 47.65
CA LYS A 831 -0.90 1.88 47.43
C LYS A 831 -2.31 1.78 48.02
N GLY A 832 -3.28 1.40 47.22
CA GLY A 832 -4.65 1.10 47.62
C GLY A 832 -5.10 -0.24 47.03
N LYS A 833 -6.31 -0.67 47.38
CA LYS A 833 -6.91 -1.92 46.87
C LYS A 833 -7.49 -1.78 45.45
N THR A 834 -7.80 -0.57 44.99
CA THR A 834 -8.33 -0.33 43.65
C THR A 834 -7.27 0.21 42.70
N LEU A 835 -7.22 -0.30 41.47
CA LEU A 835 -6.45 0.26 40.37
C LEU A 835 -7.20 1.45 39.72
N ALA A 836 -8.52 1.47 39.79
CA ALA A 836 -9.30 2.64 39.41
C ALA A 836 -8.83 3.85 40.22
N PHE A 837 -8.78 5.01 39.64
CA PHE A 837 -8.28 6.23 40.29
C PHE A 837 -6.79 6.13 40.70
N GLY A 838 -5.98 5.41 39.92
CA GLY A 838 -4.56 5.16 40.22
C GLY A 838 -3.63 6.34 40.03
N GLY A 839 -4.12 7.49 39.55
CA GLY A 839 -3.28 8.65 39.24
C GLY A 839 -2.23 8.37 38.15
N PHE A 840 -2.62 7.60 37.10
CA PHE A 840 -1.72 7.20 36.02
C PHE A 840 -1.38 8.35 35.07
N THR A 841 -1.99 9.50 35.22
CA THR A 841 -1.79 10.67 34.39
C THR A 841 -0.48 11.37 34.74
N SER A 842 0.31 11.67 33.76
CA SER A 842 1.53 12.48 33.87
C SER A 842 1.20 13.94 33.54
N PRO A 843 1.71 14.94 34.26
CA PRO A 843 1.50 16.34 33.91
C PRO A 843 2.15 16.64 32.53
N ARG A 844 1.49 17.42 31.71
CA ARG A 844 2.09 17.98 30.49
C ARG A 844 3.05 19.10 30.84
N VAL A 845 4.10 19.25 30.04
CA VAL A 845 5.01 20.40 30.14
C VAL A 845 4.36 21.63 29.48
N LEU A 846 4.82 22.81 29.84
CA LEU A 846 4.43 24.06 29.19
C LEU A 846 5.14 24.21 27.82
N ALA A 847 4.62 25.07 26.97
CA ALA A 847 5.35 25.54 25.78
C ALA A 847 6.63 26.26 26.22
N GLY A 848 7.70 26.05 25.47
CA GLY A 848 9.02 26.61 25.78
C GLY A 848 10.16 25.79 25.20
N THR A 849 11.39 26.20 25.52
CA THR A 849 12.60 25.55 25.04
C THR A 849 13.08 24.48 26.00
N TYR A 850 13.42 23.32 25.46
CA TYR A 850 13.90 22.14 26.18
C TYR A 850 15.14 21.58 25.50
N LYS A 851 15.80 20.59 26.13
CA LYS A 851 16.90 19.83 25.56
C LYS A 851 16.62 18.33 25.59
N VAL A 852 16.86 17.66 24.48
CA VAL A 852 17.02 16.20 24.48
C VAL A 852 18.48 15.86 24.68
N VAL A 853 18.78 14.94 25.58
CA VAL A 853 20.13 14.54 25.96
C VAL A 853 20.26 13.03 25.81
N ILE A 854 21.18 12.58 24.95
CA ILE A 854 21.57 11.17 24.83
C ILE A 854 22.98 10.98 25.38
N ASN A 855 23.10 10.12 26.41
CA ASN A 855 24.39 9.65 26.90
C ASN A 855 24.67 8.25 26.33
N LYS A 856 25.73 8.13 25.52
CA LYS A 856 26.17 6.87 24.88
C LYS A 856 27.55 6.49 25.40
N GLY A 857 27.59 5.65 26.41
CA GLY A 857 28.83 5.35 27.12
C GLY A 857 29.41 6.58 27.82
N ARG A 858 30.53 7.13 27.32
CA ARG A 858 31.17 8.34 27.83
C ARG A 858 30.85 9.60 26.99
N ASP A 859 30.25 9.43 25.84
CA ASP A 859 29.89 10.52 24.95
C ASP A 859 28.49 11.06 25.32
N LYS A 860 28.37 12.40 25.34
CA LYS A 860 27.09 13.10 25.53
C LYS A 860 26.73 13.82 24.23
N PHE A 861 25.51 13.68 23.79
CA PHE A 861 24.91 14.37 22.66
C PHE A 861 23.68 15.11 23.14
N GLU A 862 23.48 16.34 22.69
CA GLU A 862 22.32 17.15 23.08
C GLU A 862 21.85 18.01 21.91
N GLN A 863 20.54 18.25 21.88
CA GLN A 863 19.87 19.12 20.91
C GLN A 863 18.80 19.93 21.63
N GLU A 864 18.76 21.23 21.41
CA GLU A 864 17.67 22.09 21.86
C GLU A 864 16.49 21.98 20.90
N PHE A 865 15.29 22.10 21.44
CA PHE A 865 14.05 22.12 20.68
C PHE A 865 13.02 23.02 21.36
N GLU A 866 12.09 23.56 20.58
CA GLU A 866 11.04 24.45 21.05
C GLU A 866 9.67 23.77 20.93
N LEU A 867 8.94 23.70 22.04
CA LEU A 867 7.53 23.30 22.06
C LEU A 867 6.64 24.52 21.94
N THR A 868 5.67 24.47 21.03
CA THR A 868 4.70 25.53 20.84
C THR A 868 3.28 25.02 21.07
N ASN A 869 2.38 25.88 21.53
CA ASN A 869 0.96 25.56 21.57
C ASN A 869 0.34 25.74 20.17
N ASP A 870 -0.72 24.99 19.90
CA ASP A 870 -1.45 25.10 18.63
C ASP A 870 -2.05 26.52 18.50
N PRO A 871 -1.66 27.30 17.49
CA PRO A 871 -2.13 28.68 17.33
C PRO A 871 -3.63 28.77 16.94
N THR A 872 -4.24 27.64 16.56
CA THR A 872 -5.67 27.58 16.25
C THR A 872 -6.53 27.47 17.53
N THR A 873 -5.92 27.18 18.69
CA THR A 873 -6.61 27.25 19.96
C THR A 873 -6.71 28.72 20.41
N SER A 874 -7.91 29.17 20.79
CA SER A 874 -8.17 30.54 21.24
C SER A 874 -7.69 30.82 22.68
N VAL A 875 -6.74 30.07 23.19
CA VAL A 875 -6.34 30.06 24.60
C VAL A 875 -5.03 30.83 24.82
N ASP A 876 -5.04 31.77 25.74
CA ASP A 876 -3.86 32.58 26.13
C ASP A 876 -2.81 31.75 26.88
N SER A 877 -1.53 32.09 26.69
CA SER A 877 -0.40 31.45 27.39
C SER A 877 -0.47 31.55 28.92
N ALA A 878 -1.03 32.65 29.44
CA ALA A 878 -1.27 32.81 30.87
C ALA A 878 -2.20 31.76 31.45
N TYR A 879 -3.18 31.35 30.71
CA TYR A 879 -4.14 30.31 31.03
C TYR A 879 -3.49 28.91 31.16
N PHE A 880 -2.61 28.54 30.24
CA PHE A 880 -1.86 27.28 30.35
C PHE A 880 -0.98 27.25 31.63
N LYS A 881 -0.42 28.39 31.98
CA LYS A 881 0.39 28.52 33.17
C LYS A 881 -0.46 28.36 34.46
N GLU A 882 -1.60 29.06 34.53
CA GLU A 882 -2.53 28.94 35.69
C GLU A 882 -3.00 27.50 35.89
N LYS A 883 -3.41 26.83 34.78
CA LYS A 883 -3.78 25.43 34.84
C LYS A 883 -2.62 24.56 35.32
N ASN A 884 -1.41 24.78 34.78
CA ASN A 884 -0.24 23.99 35.15
C ASN A 884 0.10 24.16 36.63
N ASP A 885 0.00 25.36 37.20
CA ASP A 885 0.25 25.60 38.61
C ASP A 885 -0.72 24.80 39.51
N ILE A 886 -2.00 24.69 39.11
CA ILE A 886 -3.00 23.86 39.79
C ILE A 886 -2.67 22.37 39.66
N VAL A 887 -2.33 21.91 38.43
CA VAL A 887 -1.93 20.52 38.17
C VAL A 887 -0.71 20.13 39.02
N MET A 888 0.30 20.99 39.07
CA MET A 888 1.50 20.74 39.90
C MET A 888 1.22 20.73 41.38
N SER A 889 0.31 21.59 41.89
CA SER A 889 -0.13 21.54 43.28
C SER A 889 -0.79 20.20 43.62
N LEU A 890 -1.64 19.67 42.74
CA LEU A 890 -2.28 18.37 42.95
C LEU A 890 -1.28 17.20 42.78
N TYR A 891 -0.28 17.35 41.86
CA TYR A 891 0.81 16.42 41.69
C TYR A 891 1.62 16.26 42.99
N ASP A 892 2.05 17.38 43.60
CA ASP A 892 2.80 17.39 44.86
C ASP A 892 1.98 16.81 46.01
N LEU A 893 0.70 17.23 46.14
CA LEU A 893 -0.21 16.69 47.13
C LEU A 893 -0.42 15.18 46.99
N THR A 894 -0.41 14.66 45.76
CA THR A 894 -0.50 13.20 45.48
C THR A 894 0.72 12.46 46.01
N GLN A 895 1.93 13.03 45.85
CA GLN A 895 3.17 12.45 46.36
C GLN A 895 3.26 12.57 47.90
N ASP A 896 2.85 13.69 48.45
CA ASP A 896 2.78 13.89 49.92
C ASP A 896 1.84 12.88 50.58
N LEU A 897 0.68 12.66 50.01
CA LEU A 897 -0.26 11.63 50.48
C LEU A 897 0.33 10.22 50.36
N ALA A 898 1.04 9.93 49.25
CA ALA A 898 1.68 8.63 49.06
C ALA A 898 2.76 8.36 50.11
N TYR A 899 3.54 9.39 50.46
CA TYR A 899 4.55 9.31 51.49
C TYR A 899 3.93 9.18 52.90
N MET A 900 2.84 9.91 53.16
CA MET A 900 2.08 9.76 54.40
C MET A 900 1.55 8.32 54.58
N VAL A 901 0.99 7.74 53.54
CA VAL A 901 0.49 6.34 53.55
C VAL A 901 1.64 5.35 53.81
N TYR A 902 2.79 5.55 53.14
CA TYR A 902 3.98 4.74 53.36
C TYR A 902 4.40 4.80 54.86
N GLN A 903 4.48 5.99 55.46
CA GLN A 903 4.81 6.13 56.88
C GLN A 903 3.75 5.50 57.78
N VAL A 904 2.46 5.62 57.45
CA VAL A 904 1.37 4.96 58.21
C VAL A 904 1.51 3.44 58.14
N ASP A 905 1.91 2.88 57.03
CA ASP A 905 2.10 1.41 56.87
C ASP A 905 3.26 0.93 57.73
N GLU A 906 4.40 1.61 57.73
CA GLU A 906 5.51 1.31 58.63
C GLU A 906 5.13 1.42 60.12
N MET A 907 4.34 2.46 60.45
CA MET A 907 3.83 2.61 61.81
C MET A 907 2.86 1.48 62.22
N ILE A 908 2.05 0.97 61.28
CA ILE A 908 1.14 -0.16 61.51
C ILE A 908 1.94 -1.43 61.81
N GLU A 909 3.00 -1.67 61.02
CA GLU A 909 3.88 -2.84 61.22
C GLU A 909 4.58 -2.79 62.59
N GLY A 910 5.08 -1.63 63.01
CA GLY A 910 5.81 -1.44 64.27
C GLY A 910 4.92 -1.23 65.49
N SER A 911 3.57 -1.24 65.39
CA SER A 911 2.65 -0.92 66.48
C SER A 911 1.77 -2.08 66.89
N GLN A 912 1.28 -2.08 68.12
CA GLN A 912 0.34 -3.07 68.65
C GLN A 912 -0.83 -2.40 69.39
N GLY A 913 -1.90 -3.16 69.63
CA GLY A 913 -3.07 -2.75 70.49
C GLY A 913 -3.80 -1.53 69.91
N LYS A 914 -4.17 -0.61 70.86
CA LYS A 914 -5.00 0.56 70.51
C LYS A 914 -4.37 1.54 69.47
N LEU A 915 -3.04 1.62 69.48
CA LEU A 915 -2.35 2.48 68.48
C LEU A 915 -2.47 1.90 67.09
N LYS A 916 -2.20 0.59 66.91
CA LYS A 916 -2.37 -0.11 65.63
C LYS A 916 -3.77 0.04 65.06
N SER A 917 -4.80 -0.15 65.91
CA SER A 917 -6.20 0.04 65.50
C SER A 917 -6.46 1.45 64.96
N LYS A 918 -5.97 2.49 65.64
CA LYS A 918 -6.15 3.89 65.24
C LYS A 918 -5.41 4.22 63.92
N LEU A 919 -4.23 3.63 63.71
CA LEU A 919 -3.49 3.77 62.46
C LEU A 919 -4.20 3.07 61.31
N MET A 920 -4.76 1.90 61.53
CA MET A 920 -5.59 1.21 60.54
C MET A 920 -6.88 2.00 60.25
N ASP A 921 -7.48 2.66 61.22
CA ASP A 921 -8.64 3.51 61.00
C ASP A 921 -8.26 4.75 60.19
N LEU A 922 -7.13 5.39 60.49
CA LEU A 922 -6.60 6.48 59.66
C LEU A 922 -6.33 6.00 58.22
N LYS A 923 -5.66 4.84 58.02
CA LYS A 923 -5.40 4.31 56.71
C LYS A 923 -6.66 4.14 55.86
N LYS A 924 -7.78 3.73 56.47
CA LYS A 924 -9.08 3.59 55.77
C LYS A 924 -9.64 4.92 55.28
N THR A 925 -9.30 6.05 55.88
CA THR A 925 -9.70 7.39 55.38
C THR A 925 -8.75 7.91 54.32
N LEU A 926 -7.52 7.36 54.21
CA LEU A 926 -6.54 7.77 53.25
C LEU A 926 -6.67 7.03 51.93
N VAL A 927 -6.92 5.70 51.94
CA VAL A 927 -7.00 4.82 50.80
C VAL A 927 -8.05 3.74 50.99
N ILE A 928 -8.63 3.27 49.87
CA ILE A 928 -9.50 2.10 49.90
C ILE A 928 -8.67 0.88 50.32
N THR A 929 -9.06 0.22 51.40
CA THR A 929 -8.37 -0.94 51.96
C THR A 929 -9.11 -2.26 51.73
N THR A 930 -10.37 -2.21 51.30
CA THR A 930 -11.22 -3.37 51.00
C THR A 930 -11.83 -3.29 49.62
N GLY A 931 -12.26 -4.41 49.05
CA GLY A 931 -12.84 -4.49 47.73
C GLY A 931 -11.94 -5.20 46.72
N ASP A 932 -12.39 -5.27 45.48
CA ASP A 932 -11.61 -5.80 44.34
C ASP A 932 -10.99 -4.69 43.47
N ASN A 933 -10.15 -5.08 42.56
CA ASN A 933 -9.44 -4.12 41.68
C ASN A 933 -10.30 -3.58 40.54
N TYR A 934 -11.49 -4.12 40.31
CA TYR A 934 -12.21 -3.91 39.07
C TYR A 934 -13.24 -2.79 39.13
N VAL A 935 -14.07 -2.78 40.13
CA VAL A 935 -15.13 -1.79 40.20
C VAL A 935 -14.97 -0.96 41.49
N GLY A 936 -15.04 0.36 41.35
CA GLY A 936 -15.13 1.28 42.49
C GLY A 936 -16.47 1.14 43.23
N ALA A 937 -16.79 -0.07 43.71
CA ALA A 937 -17.99 -0.34 44.48
C ALA A 937 -17.94 0.27 45.89
N ALA A 938 -16.74 0.63 46.36
CA ALA A 938 -16.56 1.33 47.65
C ALA A 938 -16.61 2.84 47.42
N GLU A 939 -17.09 3.57 48.44
CA GLU A 939 -16.99 5.02 48.48
C GLU A 939 -15.51 5.45 48.30
N PRO A 940 -15.20 6.38 47.37
CA PRO A 940 -13.84 6.85 47.21
C PRO A 940 -13.30 7.50 48.47
N GLU A 941 -12.07 7.14 48.88
CA GLU A 941 -11.35 7.76 49.97
C GLU A 941 -10.45 8.92 49.47
N LEU A 942 -9.63 9.51 50.33
CA LEU A 942 -8.87 10.69 49.98
C LEU A 942 -7.96 10.48 48.73
N ARG A 943 -7.23 9.35 48.66
CA ARG A 943 -6.41 9.00 47.50
C ARG A 943 -7.20 8.95 46.20
N GLU A 944 -8.32 8.28 46.21
CA GLU A 944 -9.16 8.09 45.05
C GLU A 944 -9.80 9.42 44.59
N LYS A 945 -10.25 10.25 45.56
CA LYS A 945 -10.79 11.59 45.27
C LYS A 945 -9.74 12.49 44.66
N LEU A 946 -8.53 12.51 45.24
CA LEU A 946 -7.40 13.31 44.77
C LEU A 946 -6.93 12.86 43.36
N ALA A 947 -6.70 11.57 43.20
CA ALA A 947 -6.24 11.04 41.90
C ALA A 947 -7.26 11.26 40.77
N ASN A 948 -8.56 11.17 41.08
CA ASN A 948 -9.61 11.45 40.11
C ASN A 948 -9.61 12.94 39.69
N LEU A 949 -9.57 13.85 40.66
CA LEU A 949 -9.53 15.29 40.37
C LEU A 949 -8.26 15.66 39.59
N TYR A 950 -7.10 15.17 40.05
CA TYR A 950 -5.82 15.37 39.36
C TYR A 950 -5.86 14.92 37.90
N SER A 951 -6.32 13.71 37.62
CA SER A 951 -6.40 13.19 36.25
C SER A 951 -7.36 14.01 35.37
N LYS A 952 -8.55 14.38 35.93
CA LYS A 952 -9.51 15.19 35.18
C LYS A 952 -8.94 16.55 34.76
N ILE A 953 -8.27 17.24 35.69
CA ILE A 953 -7.68 18.55 35.39
C ILE A 953 -6.45 18.42 34.50
N ALA A 954 -5.56 17.45 34.76
CA ALA A 954 -4.33 17.26 34.00
C ALA A 954 -4.61 16.86 32.54
N ASP A 955 -5.61 15.99 32.32
CA ASP A 955 -5.98 15.52 30.96
C ASP A 955 -6.90 16.51 30.21
N SER A 956 -7.52 17.46 30.89
CA SER A 956 -8.37 18.49 30.26
C SER A 956 -7.55 19.47 29.46
N TYR A 957 -8.12 20.03 28.39
CA TYR A 957 -7.58 21.15 27.63
C TYR A 957 -8.15 22.50 28.10
N SER A 958 -9.00 22.51 29.13
CA SER A 958 -9.60 23.71 29.71
C SER A 958 -9.04 24.03 31.08
N VAL A 959 -9.13 25.27 31.55
CA VAL A 959 -8.91 25.59 33.00
C VAL A 959 -9.90 24.79 33.82
N PRO A 960 -9.52 24.48 35.05
CA PRO A 960 -10.45 23.91 36.03
C PRO A 960 -11.71 24.73 36.14
N SER A 961 -12.83 24.08 36.05
CA SER A 961 -14.14 24.71 36.28
C SER A 961 -14.30 25.18 37.74
N PRO A 962 -15.19 26.16 38.04
CA PRO A 962 -15.48 26.53 39.39
C PRO A 962 -15.84 25.34 40.31
N ASN A 963 -16.57 24.36 39.80
CA ASN A 963 -16.94 23.15 40.54
C ASN A 963 -15.73 22.25 40.85
N GLU A 964 -14.75 22.15 39.95
CA GLU A 964 -13.50 21.41 40.22
C GLU A 964 -12.65 22.14 41.27
N MET A 965 -12.63 23.47 41.23
CA MET A 965 -11.92 24.27 42.22
C MET A 965 -12.58 24.16 43.64
N GLU A 966 -13.90 24.21 43.71
CA GLU A 966 -14.64 23.95 44.99
C GLU A 966 -14.35 22.54 45.50
N TYR A 967 -14.29 21.55 44.62
CA TYR A 967 -13.96 20.17 45.00
C TYR A 967 -12.49 20.01 45.43
N MET A 968 -11.57 20.78 44.86
CA MET A 968 -10.18 20.85 45.31
C MET A 968 -10.10 21.37 46.78
N GLU A 969 -10.87 22.38 47.16
CA GLU A 969 -10.92 22.85 48.55
C GLU A 969 -11.40 21.75 49.50
N VAL A 970 -12.40 20.96 49.10
CA VAL A 970 -12.86 19.79 49.90
C VAL A 970 -11.73 18.77 50.10
N ILE A 971 -10.96 18.47 49.02
CA ILE A 971 -9.83 17.53 49.10
C ILE A 971 -8.73 18.09 50.03
N LEU A 972 -8.40 19.37 49.91
CA LEU A 972 -7.41 20.03 50.76
C LEU A 972 -7.82 20.00 52.26
N ASP A 973 -9.11 20.19 52.59
CA ASP A 973 -9.61 20.09 53.97
C ASP A 973 -9.53 18.65 54.50
N LEU A 974 -9.91 17.66 53.69
CA LEU A 974 -9.76 16.25 54.02
C LEU A 974 -8.29 15.87 54.25
N TYR A 975 -7.37 16.34 53.41
CA TYR A 975 -5.93 16.10 53.58
C TYR A 975 -5.41 16.74 54.87
N SER A 976 -5.74 18.01 55.14
CA SER A 976 -5.36 18.72 56.35
C SER A 976 -5.86 18.02 57.61
N THR A 977 -7.09 17.49 57.57
CA THR A 977 -7.67 16.72 58.67
C THR A 977 -6.91 15.41 58.90
N ALA A 978 -6.62 14.70 57.83
CA ALA A 978 -5.85 13.45 57.89
C ALA A 978 -4.41 13.70 58.39
N GLU A 979 -3.76 14.77 57.95
CA GLU A 979 -2.41 15.16 58.33
C GLU A 979 -2.32 15.50 59.82
N LYS A 980 -3.30 16.24 60.37
CA LYS A 980 -3.39 16.54 61.81
C LYS A 980 -3.49 15.24 62.62
N GLU A 981 -4.35 14.30 62.20
CA GLU A 981 -4.48 13.02 62.91
C GLU A 981 -3.20 12.17 62.76
N PHE A 982 -2.61 12.12 61.54
CA PHE A 982 -1.32 11.47 61.30
C PHE A 982 -0.24 12.02 62.24
N ASN A 983 -0.06 13.33 62.29
CA ASN A 983 0.92 13.98 63.18
C ASN A 983 0.65 13.72 64.68
N ARG A 984 -0.63 13.61 65.06
CA ARG A 984 -1.03 13.23 66.45
C ARG A 984 -0.67 11.77 66.79
N LEU A 985 -0.81 10.86 65.85
CA LEU A 985 -0.46 9.43 65.99
C LEU A 985 1.06 9.20 65.91
N LYS A 986 1.73 9.94 65.02
CA LYS A 986 3.20 9.96 64.85
C LYS A 986 3.90 10.24 66.20
N LYS A 987 3.46 11.24 66.97
CA LYS A 987 3.99 11.57 68.29
C LYS A 987 3.81 10.44 69.32
N LYS A 988 2.92 9.48 69.12
CA LYS A 988 2.66 8.34 70.00
C LYS A 988 3.35 7.04 69.50
N SER A 989 3.91 7.07 68.35
CA SER A 989 4.66 5.95 67.75
C SER A 989 6.05 5.86 68.39
N LYS A 990 6.58 4.64 68.55
CA LYS A 990 7.95 4.35 69.00
C LYS A 990 8.90 4.10 67.85
N ILE A 991 8.46 4.25 66.58
CA ILE A 991 9.30 4.05 65.38
C ILE A 991 10.30 5.21 65.29
N SER A 992 11.55 4.88 64.96
CA SER A 992 12.55 5.84 64.55
C SER A 992 12.28 6.27 63.12
N PHE A 993 11.78 7.50 62.92
CA PHE A 993 11.54 8.04 61.58
C PHE A 993 12.84 8.35 60.84
N GLU A 994 13.99 8.41 61.53
CA GLU A 994 15.33 8.52 60.91
C GLU A 994 15.76 7.23 60.21
N GLU A 995 15.14 6.08 60.55
CA GLU A 995 15.40 4.81 59.91
C GLU A 995 14.48 4.54 58.70
N LEU A 996 13.44 5.35 58.49
CA LEU A 996 12.58 5.30 57.34
C LEU A 996 13.23 6.03 56.14
N LYS A 997 12.84 5.62 54.94
CA LYS A 997 13.29 6.34 53.72
C LYS A 997 12.92 7.82 53.82
N SER A 998 13.82 8.66 53.39
CA SER A 998 13.51 10.09 53.21
C SER A 998 12.46 10.26 52.09
N PHE A 999 11.84 11.42 52.01
CA PHE A 999 10.87 11.71 50.92
C PHE A 999 11.50 11.53 49.54
N GLU A 1000 12.72 12.04 49.35
CA GLU A 1000 13.45 11.92 48.09
C GLU A 1000 13.76 10.46 47.73
N GLU A 1001 14.24 9.66 48.70
CA GLU A 1001 14.52 8.22 48.47
C GLU A 1001 13.21 7.46 48.12
N PHE A 1002 12.10 7.81 48.84
CA PHE A 1002 10.80 7.22 48.57
C PHE A 1002 10.31 7.53 47.13
N LEU A 1003 10.49 8.77 46.65
CA LEU A 1003 10.08 9.16 45.30
C LEU A 1003 10.95 8.54 44.20
N ASN A 1004 12.22 8.17 44.48
CA ASN A 1004 13.16 7.62 43.50
C ASN A 1004 13.09 6.09 43.36
N GLU A 1005 12.34 5.40 44.22
CA GLU A 1005 11.97 4.01 44.07
C GLU A 1005 10.78 3.80 43.15
#